data_1f8d949d1ebd9fe8a3e88edb037c5796
#
_entry.id   1f8d949d1ebd9fe8a3e88edb037c5796
#
_cell.length_a   1.000
_cell.length_b   1.000
_cell.length_c   1.000
_cell.angle_alpha   90.00
_cell.angle_beta   90.00
_cell.angle_gamma   90.00
#
_symmetry.space_group_name_H-M   'P 1'
#
loop_
_entity.id
_entity.type
_entity.pdbx_description
1 polymer ?
#
loop_
_entity_poly.entity_id
_entity_poly.type
_entity_poly.pdbx_seq_one_letter_code
_entity_poly.pdbx_strand_id
1 'polypeptide(L)'
;MPLFTPNISVFRVALAVLIAATALGAAEKPRFLTPEQSLAALQLEPGLRIDLVAAEPLIADPVAFAFDDKQRLYVVENRGYPDPLNGKPFTHEGRVALLEDTDGDGRYDRRREFATGLTYPNGIVVWRGGVFVTCAPDILYLKDNDGDGIADERRVVLTGFMATKTAQIRVSAPTLGWDGKIYLACGSNGGIVTSPEHPERAAVDFAASPADGRFDPVTLVYEKVGGRNQFGLTFDAFGRRFGATNRHPVLHTVMEPPLLARNPHLAFNLTAQEVSKVQHEAKVFPISRSTVTTYWADIFQPKADRISHSGTVTSACSPLVFDGSGLAPEHVGNVFFCEPAQNLVQRQVFQPAGASFRSATPYSGREFLASTDIGFRPVFMGNGPDGALYIADMYRTEIDHPQYVPEEARPRMDFEGGKGAGRIYRVAKERWRAPAPVGNTVLALACDLESADAWRRETAQRMLLERADPAAVPFLEKSVTDATLAASRVRALWTLYGLQRLSPAMAGRAMSDPDPGVREWAIQLAGRLPAEATDPLKQLVAAAGDSVARVRFVAALVLGSHEGAGVVDALAAIAVRDGEDRWARAAVLSGIGSRLEEFTRALERTRTLNPAGYALVMEDLARIYGGGASLESCQRFITQMLADDRELTWCLPAVLGLIEGTRGRADFKQGGPAALFAGASTGPSANSGDVFQQLARMAGFPRLAKLAGDDRLPVRQRVSAVTLLGYGSFDDAGDVLGELLDPRRDAALQLQAVRALERMGATRGAELLVRTDHWTKYTPKIRTAVVAALCSKPAMIEVLFNAMQQGTIPPAAISADRRERLLKHNSPEIRHRAEANFQKLAGGDRMKVYQGLREIVNLPGEAKRGGEVFVRTCSACHTYAGAGGKVGPDLTGVRKQTAETLLLHIIVPNHEITPGYETVAVTTRDGTTIAGRIIAESDNGLTLRSATDTEEIVTRANITSFTASNVSLMPDGLEQTMTKGEIANLIAYLRQDFAPAETTR
;
A
#
# COMPACT_ATOMS: atom_id res chain seq x y z
N MET A 1 -17.31 74.99 -47.37
CA MET A 1 -16.99 74.30 -46.10
C MET A 1 -18.14 73.37 -45.75
N PRO A 2 -18.05 72.05 -45.93
CA PRO A 2 -19.05 71.12 -45.43
C PRO A 2 -18.66 70.54 -44.09
N LEU A 3 -19.61 70.54 -43.17
CA LEU A 3 -19.59 70.00 -41.82
C LEU A 3 -19.48 68.46 -41.83
N PHE A 4 -18.51 67.94 -41.11
CA PHE A 4 -18.38 66.52 -40.85
C PHE A 4 -19.41 66.06 -39.79
N THR A 5 -20.33 65.21 -40.17
CA THR A 5 -21.16 64.48 -39.18
C THR A 5 -20.45 63.17 -38.78
N PRO A 6 -20.28 62.88 -37.49
CA PRO A 6 -19.65 61.60 -37.04
C PRO A 6 -20.60 60.42 -37.21
N ASN A 7 -20.07 59.35 -37.76
CA ASN A 7 -20.78 58.12 -38.13
C ASN A 7 -21.15 57.29 -36.89
N ILE A 8 -22.42 57.44 -36.45
CA ILE A 8 -22.97 56.75 -35.22
C ILE A 8 -22.94 55.22 -35.34
N SER A 9 -22.72 54.65 -36.52
CA SER A 9 -22.69 53.18 -36.76
C SER A 9 -21.46 52.51 -36.19
N VAL A 10 -20.28 53.14 -36.16
CA VAL A 10 -19.04 52.56 -35.68
C VAL A 10 -19.06 52.48 -34.16
N PHE A 11 -19.69 53.43 -33.47
CA PHE A 11 -19.81 53.38 -31.98
C PHE A 11 -20.79 52.31 -31.49
N ARG A 12 -21.82 51.97 -32.26
CA ARG A 12 -22.76 50.88 -31.91
C ARG A 12 -22.16 49.48 -32.09
N VAL A 13 -21.29 49.29 -33.07
CA VAL A 13 -20.58 48.01 -33.27
C VAL A 13 -19.49 47.85 -32.23
N ALA A 14 -18.74 48.89 -31.91
CA ALA A 14 -17.73 48.85 -30.83
C ALA A 14 -18.34 48.61 -29.43
N LEU A 15 -19.50 49.23 -29.15
CA LEU A 15 -20.22 49.03 -27.89
C LEU A 15 -20.87 47.62 -27.81
N ALA A 16 -21.35 47.06 -28.92
CA ALA A 16 -21.89 45.73 -28.98
C ALA A 16 -20.79 44.67 -28.87
N VAL A 17 -19.59 44.89 -29.41
CA VAL A 17 -18.42 44.02 -29.24
C VAL A 17 -17.87 44.11 -27.82
N LEU A 18 -17.91 45.28 -27.17
CA LEU A 18 -17.50 45.45 -25.76
C LEU A 18 -18.51 44.81 -24.82
N ILE A 19 -19.83 44.89 -25.10
CA ILE A 19 -20.86 44.19 -24.31
C ILE A 19 -20.83 42.69 -24.55
N ALA A 20 -20.50 42.22 -25.77
CA ALA A 20 -20.28 40.81 -26.04
C ALA A 20 -18.98 40.26 -25.45
N ALA A 21 -17.94 41.11 -25.34
CA ALA A 21 -16.67 40.72 -24.67
C ALA A 21 -16.77 40.67 -23.12
N THR A 22 -17.70 41.46 -22.52
CA THR A 22 -18.00 41.38 -21.09
C THR A 22 -18.99 40.27 -20.73
N ALA A 23 -19.69 39.69 -21.72
CA ALA A 23 -20.54 38.50 -21.51
C ALA A 23 -19.80 37.17 -21.73
N LEU A 24 -18.53 37.18 -22.12
CA LEU A 24 -17.68 36.00 -22.23
C LEU A 24 -16.70 35.98 -21.07
N GLY A 25 -17.13 35.40 -19.92
CA GLY A 25 -16.21 34.78 -18.96
C GLY A 25 -16.15 35.35 -17.58
N ALA A 26 -17.26 35.58 -16.90
CA ALA A 26 -17.33 35.12 -15.53
C ALA A 26 -17.83 33.66 -15.60
N ALA A 27 -16.97 32.68 -15.41
CA ALA A 27 -17.43 31.34 -15.07
C ALA A 27 -18.38 31.53 -13.88
N GLU A 28 -19.68 31.21 -14.08
CA GLU A 28 -20.62 31.22 -12.96
C GLU A 28 -19.98 30.38 -11.84
N LYS A 29 -19.76 30.99 -10.67
CA LYS A 29 -19.31 30.22 -9.51
C LYS A 29 -20.30 29.07 -9.35
N PRO A 30 -19.84 27.83 -9.16
CA PRO A 30 -20.73 26.69 -9.00
C PRO A 30 -21.74 27.01 -7.92
N ARG A 31 -23.00 26.96 -8.27
CA ARG A 31 -24.11 27.26 -7.33
C ARG A 31 -24.23 26.05 -6.41
N PHE A 32 -23.93 26.22 -5.12
CA PHE A 32 -24.14 25.16 -4.11
C PHE A 32 -25.60 24.73 -4.09
N LEU A 33 -25.80 23.43 -4.13
CA LEU A 33 -27.13 22.84 -4.05
C LEU A 33 -27.61 22.85 -2.58
N THR A 34 -28.91 23.07 -2.39
CA THR A 34 -29.50 22.83 -1.08
C THR A 34 -29.41 21.35 -0.69
N PRO A 35 -29.55 20.98 0.59
CA PRO A 35 -29.50 19.56 0.98
C PRO A 35 -30.48 18.67 0.19
N GLU A 36 -31.68 19.16 -0.10
CA GLU A 36 -32.70 18.42 -0.88
C GLU A 36 -32.30 18.30 -2.36
N GLN A 37 -31.74 19.35 -2.96
CA GLN A 37 -31.25 19.32 -4.33
C GLN A 37 -30.04 18.38 -4.47
N SER A 38 -29.12 18.38 -3.49
CA SER A 38 -27.99 17.48 -3.48
C SER A 38 -28.42 16.02 -3.29
N LEU A 39 -29.40 15.77 -2.42
CA LEU A 39 -30.02 14.44 -2.27
C LEU A 39 -30.62 13.96 -3.61
N ALA A 40 -31.30 14.83 -4.34
CA ALA A 40 -31.87 14.52 -5.65
C ALA A 40 -30.81 14.30 -6.76
N ALA A 41 -29.58 14.78 -6.56
CA ALA A 41 -28.45 14.59 -7.49
C ALA A 41 -27.73 13.24 -7.30
N LEU A 42 -28.06 12.46 -6.27
CA LEU A 42 -27.46 11.17 -5.95
C LEU A 42 -28.07 10.05 -6.81
N GLN A 43 -27.22 9.20 -7.35
CA GLN A 43 -27.61 7.95 -8.03
C GLN A 43 -27.14 6.77 -7.14
N LEU A 44 -28.09 6.06 -6.60
CA LEU A 44 -27.88 4.91 -5.71
C LEU A 44 -28.19 3.60 -6.44
N GLU A 45 -27.62 2.50 -5.98
CA GLU A 45 -27.97 1.14 -6.41
C GLU A 45 -29.49 0.89 -6.30
N PRO A 46 -30.13 0.30 -7.34
CA PRO A 46 -31.56 -0.01 -7.33
C PRO A 46 -31.98 -0.91 -6.15
N GLY A 47 -33.17 -0.68 -5.60
CA GLY A 47 -33.73 -1.42 -4.45
C GLY A 47 -33.31 -0.88 -3.09
N LEU A 48 -32.50 0.19 -3.09
CA LEU A 48 -32.09 0.92 -1.90
C LEU A 48 -32.68 2.33 -1.91
N ARG A 49 -32.83 2.91 -0.75
CA ARG A 49 -33.16 4.33 -0.55
C ARG A 49 -32.05 5.04 0.21
N ILE A 50 -31.93 6.33 0.00
CA ILE A 50 -31.04 7.22 0.74
C ILE A 50 -31.86 8.32 1.38
N ASP A 51 -31.66 8.51 2.67
CA ASP A 51 -32.35 9.53 3.48
C ASP A 51 -31.33 10.55 3.97
N LEU A 52 -31.70 11.82 4.03
CA LEU A 52 -30.92 12.88 4.67
C LEU A 52 -31.24 12.90 6.16
N VAL A 53 -30.30 12.60 7.04
CA VAL A 53 -30.52 12.51 8.49
C VAL A 53 -30.02 13.71 9.29
N ALA A 54 -29.04 14.44 8.75
CA ALA A 54 -28.61 15.73 9.28
C ALA A 54 -27.98 16.58 8.15
N ALA A 55 -28.15 17.88 8.20
CA ALA A 55 -27.60 18.82 7.22
C ALA A 55 -27.30 20.18 7.85
N GLU A 56 -26.69 21.05 7.08
CA GLU A 56 -26.56 22.46 7.45
C GLU A 56 -27.95 23.12 7.67
N PRO A 57 -28.15 24.01 8.66
CA PRO A 57 -27.13 24.57 9.57
C PRO A 57 -26.87 23.71 10.83
N LEU A 58 -27.49 22.55 10.98
CA LEU A 58 -27.35 21.70 12.17
C LEU A 58 -25.94 21.15 12.32
N ILE A 59 -25.28 20.82 11.20
CA ILE A 59 -23.88 20.36 11.13
C ILE A 59 -23.10 21.17 10.09
N ALA A 60 -21.77 21.17 10.23
CA ALA A 60 -20.89 21.84 9.27
C ALA A 60 -19.55 21.11 9.15
N ASP A 61 -19.06 20.93 7.91
CA ASP A 61 -17.76 20.31 7.62
C ASP A 61 -17.51 18.96 8.33
N PRO A 62 -18.48 18.01 8.29
CA PRO A 62 -18.36 16.74 9.00
C PRO A 62 -17.28 15.87 8.37
N VAL A 63 -16.39 15.30 9.20
CA VAL A 63 -15.29 14.42 8.75
C VAL A 63 -15.30 13.04 9.41
N ALA A 64 -16.03 12.88 10.50
CA ALA A 64 -16.25 11.60 11.17
C ALA A 64 -17.48 11.71 12.09
N PHE A 65 -18.04 10.57 12.46
CA PHE A 65 -19.11 10.50 13.45
C PHE A 65 -19.04 9.19 14.25
N ALA A 66 -19.72 9.18 15.40
CA ALA A 66 -19.94 7.99 16.21
C ALA A 66 -21.30 8.05 16.90
N PHE A 67 -21.93 6.89 17.09
CA PHE A 67 -23.16 6.78 17.88
C PHE A 67 -22.84 6.25 19.28
N ASP A 68 -23.46 6.84 20.31
CA ASP A 68 -23.41 6.28 21.66
C ASP A 68 -24.52 5.22 21.87
N ASP A 69 -24.52 4.61 23.04
CA ASP A 69 -25.50 3.60 23.43
C ASP A 69 -26.95 4.12 23.54
N LYS A 70 -27.12 5.45 23.57
CA LYS A 70 -28.44 6.13 23.50
C LYS A 70 -28.82 6.52 22.08
N GLN A 71 -28.01 6.13 21.07
CA GLN A 71 -28.16 6.46 19.64
C GLN A 71 -28.04 7.95 19.33
N ARG A 72 -27.46 8.74 20.25
CA ARG A 72 -27.09 10.13 19.97
C ARG A 72 -25.89 10.13 19.02
N LEU A 73 -25.83 11.10 18.13
CA LEU A 73 -24.83 11.20 17.10
C LEU A 73 -23.79 12.26 17.41
N TYR A 74 -22.57 11.86 17.70
CA TYR A 74 -21.43 12.73 17.79
C TYR A 74 -20.86 12.96 16.39
N VAL A 75 -20.72 14.23 15.97
CA VAL A 75 -20.18 14.63 14.67
C VAL A 75 -18.91 15.44 14.86
N VAL A 76 -17.83 14.98 14.28
CA VAL A 76 -16.56 15.72 14.23
C VAL A 76 -16.60 16.67 13.05
N GLU A 77 -16.49 17.97 13.36
CA GLU A 77 -16.50 19.05 12.38
C GLU A 77 -15.11 19.66 12.25
N ASN A 78 -14.47 19.49 11.09
CA ASN A 78 -13.15 20.08 10.81
C ASN A 78 -13.30 21.43 10.10
N ARG A 79 -13.84 22.41 10.79
CA ARG A 79 -14.15 23.74 10.26
C ARG A 79 -12.92 24.56 9.88
N GLY A 80 -11.75 24.21 10.40
CA GLY A 80 -10.48 24.80 10.06
C GLY A 80 -9.84 24.31 8.77
N TYR A 81 -10.47 23.35 8.08
CA TYR A 81 -9.97 22.82 6.82
C TYR A 81 -10.25 23.77 5.63
N PRO A 82 -9.30 23.99 4.68
CA PRO A 82 -7.91 23.52 4.74
C PRO A 82 -7.06 24.30 5.76
N ASP A 83 -6.08 23.62 6.34
CA ASP A 83 -5.15 24.24 7.28
C ASP A 83 -4.41 25.42 6.65
N PRO A 84 -4.01 26.43 7.46
CA PRO A 84 -3.17 27.51 6.99
C PRO A 84 -1.85 27.02 6.40
N LEU A 85 -1.43 27.61 5.29
CA LEU A 85 -0.15 27.32 4.65
C LEU A 85 1.04 27.98 5.38
N ASN A 86 2.22 27.39 5.20
CA ASN A 86 3.52 28.04 5.46
C ASN A 86 3.74 28.55 6.90
N GLY A 87 3.52 27.67 7.89
CA GLY A 87 3.87 27.97 9.27
C GLY A 87 2.94 28.97 9.97
N LYS A 88 1.81 29.31 9.38
CA LYS A 88 0.76 30.04 10.11
C LYS A 88 0.20 29.15 11.22
N PRO A 89 -0.21 29.70 12.36
CA PRO A 89 -0.84 28.96 13.44
C PRO A 89 -2.08 28.22 12.95
N PHE A 90 -2.31 27.02 13.46
CA PHE A 90 -3.57 26.30 13.23
C PHE A 90 -4.74 27.14 13.75
N THR A 91 -5.86 27.06 13.05
CA THR A 91 -7.13 27.59 13.56
C THR A 91 -7.64 26.68 14.68
N HIS A 92 -8.41 27.21 15.59
CA HIS A 92 -9.07 26.44 16.65
C HIS A 92 -10.58 26.38 16.39
N GLU A 93 -10.97 26.23 15.12
CA GLU A 93 -12.37 26.25 14.68
C GLU A 93 -13.03 24.86 14.75
N GLY A 94 -12.23 23.79 14.87
CA GLY A 94 -12.73 22.40 14.95
C GLY A 94 -13.62 22.18 16.16
N ARG A 95 -14.62 21.30 16.00
CA ARG A 95 -15.66 21.03 17.01
C ARG A 95 -16.06 19.56 17.03
N VAL A 96 -16.73 19.18 18.11
CA VAL A 96 -17.57 18.00 18.19
C VAL A 96 -18.98 18.44 18.48
N ALA A 97 -19.93 18.16 17.61
CA ALA A 97 -21.35 18.38 17.83
C ALA A 97 -22.00 17.10 18.36
N LEU A 98 -22.93 17.23 19.30
CA LEU A 98 -23.80 16.14 19.75
C LEU A 98 -25.22 16.40 19.24
N LEU A 99 -25.74 15.47 18.47
CA LEU A 99 -27.07 15.56 17.87
C LEU A 99 -28.02 14.53 18.50
N GLU A 100 -29.27 14.91 18.59
CA GLU A 100 -30.38 14.08 19.10
C GLU A 100 -31.56 14.16 18.13
N ASP A 101 -32.20 13.01 17.92
CA ASP A 101 -33.50 12.87 17.26
C ASP A 101 -34.54 12.87 18.37
N THR A 102 -35.24 14.02 18.56
CA THR A 102 -36.10 14.19 19.74
C THR A 102 -37.54 13.76 19.50
N ASP A 103 -37.94 13.64 18.25
CA ASP A 103 -39.31 13.22 17.88
C ASP A 103 -39.38 11.77 17.33
N GLY A 104 -38.20 11.15 17.10
CA GLY A 104 -38.08 9.74 16.68
C GLY A 104 -38.40 9.51 15.20
N ASP A 105 -38.29 10.54 14.35
CA ASP A 105 -38.60 10.43 12.92
C ASP A 105 -37.42 9.88 12.11
N GLY A 106 -36.27 9.72 12.74
CA GLY A 106 -35.02 9.23 12.15
C GLY A 106 -34.18 10.34 11.52
N ARG A 107 -34.52 11.61 11.81
CA ARG A 107 -33.71 12.79 11.48
C ARG A 107 -33.27 13.46 12.77
N TYR A 108 -32.05 13.98 12.80
CA TYR A 108 -31.57 14.70 13.96
C TYR A 108 -32.09 16.15 13.91
N ASP A 109 -32.69 16.63 15.01
CA ASP A 109 -33.32 17.94 15.09
C ASP A 109 -32.74 18.84 16.19
N ARG A 110 -31.99 18.29 17.16
CA ARG A 110 -31.37 19.04 18.24
C ARG A 110 -29.87 18.92 18.24
N ARG A 111 -29.17 20.04 18.38
CA ARG A 111 -27.73 20.15 18.45
C ARG A 111 -27.26 20.70 19.79
N ARG A 112 -26.16 20.14 20.32
CA ARG A 112 -25.31 20.67 21.37
C ARG A 112 -23.90 20.83 20.86
N GLU A 113 -23.20 21.89 21.29
CA GLU A 113 -21.76 22.06 21.05
C GLU A 113 -21.01 21.23 22.12
N PHE A 114 -20.77 19.94 21.86
CA PHE A 114 -20.14 19.04 22.82
C PHE A 114 -18.72 19.47 23.20
N ALA A 115 -17.91 19.85 22.20
CA ALA A 115 -16.57 20.40 22.41
C ALA A 115 -16.18 21.37 21.29
N THR A 116 -15.47 22.44 21.65
CA THR A 116 -14.99 23.49 20.74
C THR A 116 -13.51 23.73 20.89
N GLY A 117 -12.92 24.57 20.01
CA GLY A 117 -11.52 24.97 20.13
C GLY A 117 -10.54 23.86 19.77
N LEU A 118 -10.94 22.94 18.91
CA LEU A 118 -10.08 21.86 18.41
C LEU A 118 -9.29 22.33 17.19
N THR A 119 -8.02 21.90 17.09
CA THR A 119 -7.14 22.30 15.98
C THR A 119 -7.48 21.58 14.68
N TYR A 120 -7.44 20.26 14.68
CA TYR A 120 -7.68 19.44 13.49
C TYR A 120 -8.32 18.10 13.88
N PRO A 121 -9.56 18.12 14.37
CA PRO A 121 -10.25 16.90 14.74
C PRO A 121 -10.64 16.12 13.48
N ASN A 122 -10.37 14.81 13.45
CA ASN A 122 -10.60 14.00 12.24
C ASN A 122 -11.02 12.55 12.50
N GLY A 123 -11.34 12.21 13.74
CA GLY A 123 -11.86 10.90 14.09
C GLY A 123 -12.37 10.84 15.52
N ILE A 124 -13.32 9.93 15.80
CA ILE A 124 -13.99 9.82 17.10
C ILE A 124 -14.38 8.37 17.38
N VAL A 125 -14.30 7.95 18.65
CA VAL A 125 -14.80 6.67 19.13
C VAL A 125 -15.33 6.80 20.56
N VAL A 126 -16.46 6.17 20.84
CA VAL A 126 -17.15 6.20 22.17
C VAL A 126 -16.48 5.23 23.15
N TRP A 127 -16.28 5.69 24.40
CA TRP A 127 -15.76 4.88 25.49
C TRP A 127 -16.18 5.42 26.86
N ARG A 128 -16.72 4.57 27.74
CA ARG A 128 -17.10 4.89 29.14
C ARG A 128 -17.89 6.18 29.32
N GLY A 129 -18.86 6.40 28.45
CA GLY A 129 -19.74 7.58 28.47
C GLY A 129 -19.10 8.87 27.98
N GLY A 130 -17.86 8.83 27.49
CA GLY A 130 -17.18 9.90 26.79
C GLY A 130 -16.72 9.46 25.40
N VAL A 131 -15.84 10.25 24.79
CA VAL A 131 -15.32 9.97 23.45
C VAL A 131 -13.81 10.23 23.40
N PHE A 132 -13.08 9.38 22.67
CA PHE A 132 -11.73 9.73 22.24
C PHE A 132 -11.81 10.41 20.87
N VAL A 133 -11.07 11.51 20.73
CA VAL A 133 -11.00 12.32 19.49
C VAL A 133 -9.55 12.42 19.05
N THR A 134 -9.27 12.05 17.79
CA THR A 134 -7.97 12.29 17.17
C THR A 134 -7.89 13.75 16.72
N CYS A 135 -6.90 14.47 17.22
CA CYS A 135 -6.68 15.90 16.97
C CYS A 135 -5.18 16.20 17.02
N ALA A 136 -4.39 15.70 16.04
CA ALA A 136 -2.92 15.81 16.05
C ALA A 136 -2.41 17.20 16.47
N PRO A 137 -1.43 17.27 17.37
CA PRO A 137 -0.54 16.20 17.83
C PRO A 137 -1.13 15.27 18.91
N ASP A 138 -2.37 15.46 19.32
CA ASP A 138 -2.97 14.86 20.51
C ASP A 138 -4.07 13.84 20.17
N ILE A 139 -4.30 12.92 21.09
CA ILE A 139 -5.54 12.19 21.27
C ILE A 139 -6.19 12.72 22.53
N LEU A 140 -7.42 13.21 22.40
CA LEU A 140 -8.20 13.78 23.51
C LEU A 140 -9.23 12.78 24.03
N TYR A 141 -9.45 12.74 25.33
CA TYR A 141 -10.65 12.15 25.92
C TYR A 141 -11.57 13.27 26.41
N LEU A 142 -12.81 13.25 25.96
CA LEU A 142 -13.84 14.26 26.24
C LEU A 142 -15.06 13.56 26.85
N LYS A 143 -15.60 14.12 27.94
CA LYS A 143 -16.77 13.52 28.60
C LYS A 143 -17.66 14.57 29.21
N ASP A 144 -18.96 14.39 29.07
CA ASP A 144 -20.03 15.09 29.75
C ASP A 144 -20.36 14.30 31.04
N ASN A 145 -20.15 14.91 32.19
CA ASN A 145 -20.35 14.27 33.50
C ASN A 145 -21.69 14.65 34.14
N ASP A 146 -22.28 15.80 33.80
CA ASP A 146 -23.54 16.28 34.37
C ASP A 146 -24.77 16.07 33.47
N GLY A 147 -24.55 15.67 32.20
CA GLY A 147 -25.61 15.28 31.26
C GLY A 147 -26.21 16.45 30.48
N ASP A 148 -25.54 17.63 30.46
CA ASP A 148 -26.05 18.81 29.73
C ASP A 148 -25.72 18.78 28.23
N GLY A 149 -24.93 17.82 27.81
CA GLY A 149 -24.46 17.63 26.42
C GLY A 149 -23.23 18.43 26.03
N ILE A 150 -22.50 18.95 27.01
CA ILE A 150 -21.24 19.67 26.86
C ILE A 150 -20.14 18.90 27.62
N ALA A 151 -18.95 18.81 27.08
CA ALA A 151 -17.86 18.10 27.73
C ALA A 151 -17.24 18.90 28.88
N ASP A 152 -17.47 18.44 30.12
CA ASP A 152 -16.83 18.97 31.34
C ASP A 152 -15.38 18.51 31.45
N GLU A 153 -15.10 17.29 31.03
CA GLU A 153 -13.78 16.68 31.09
C GLU A 153 -13.10 16.76 29.74
N ARG A 154 -11.87 17.30 29.73
CA ARG A 154 -11.02 17.34 28.55
C ARG A 154 -9.60 16.99 28.94
N ARG A 155 -9.12 15.82 28.52
CA ARG A 155 -7.77 15.30 28.82
C ARG A 155 -7.01 14.99 27.54
N VAL A 156 -5.72 15.31 27.52
CA VAL A 156 -4.78 14.81 26.52
C VAL A 156 -4.26 13.45 27.02
N VAL A 157 -4.70 12.37 26.40
CA VAL A 157 -4.33 10.99 26.83
C VAL A 157 -3.06 10.50 26.15
N LEU A 158 -2.83 10.88 24.90
CA LEU A 158 -1.62 10.63 24.13
C LEU A 158 -1.24 11.89 23.37
N THR A 159 0.06 12.13 23.18
CA THR A 159 0.58 13.27 22.43
C THR A 159 1.83 12.89 21.64
N GLY A 160 2.26 13.75 20.68
CA GLY A 160 3.48 13.54 19.91
C GLY A 160 3.28 12.98 18.51
N PHE A 161 2.04 12.86 18.04
CA PHE A 161 1.75 12.55 16.64
C PHE A 161 2.12 13.74 15.75
N MET A 162 2.91 13.51 14.70
CA MET A 162 3.36 14.60 13.83
C MET A 162 2.19 15.26 13.10
N ALA A 163 2.04 16.59 13.28
CA ALA A 163 0.97 17.37 12.67
C ALA A 163 1.40 18.13 11.41
N THR A 164 2.71 18.26 11.15
CA THR A 164 3.25 19.22 10.16
C THR A 164 3.98 18.57 8.97
N LYS A 165 4.25 17.27 8.99
CA LYS A 165 4.94 16.57 7.89
C LYS A 165 4.11 16.56 6.61
N THR A 166 2.80 16.33 6.74
CA THR A 166 1.82 16.48 5.67
C THR A 166 0.63 17.29 6.17
N ALA A 167 -0.08 17.97 5.28
CA ALA A 167 -1.23 18.77 5.66
C ALA A 167 -2.47 17.95 6.04
N GLN A 168 -2.67 16.79 5.43
CA GLN A 168 -3.91 16.01 5.57
C GLN A 168 -3.71 14.67 6.25
N ILE A 169 -2.58 13.99 6.03
CA ILE A 169 -2.36 12.61 6.47
C ILE A 169 -1.86 12.62 7.92
N ARG A 170 -2.77 12.75 8.86
CA ARG A 170 -2.51 12.79 10.30
C ARG A 170 -3.10 11.56 10.97
N VAL A 171 -2.79 11.36 12.26
CA VAL A 171 -3.45 10.32 13.06
C VAL A 171 -4.97 10.47 12.98
N SER A 172 -5.69 9.38 12.66
CA SER A 172 -7.12 9.41 12.36
C SER A 172 -7.78 8.05 12.63
N ALA A 173 -9.08 7.98 12.39
CA ALA A 173 -9.90 6.78 12.40
C ALA A 173 -9.73 5.90 13.66
N PRO A 174 -9.91 6.46 14.88
CA PRO A 174 -9.90 5.67 16.09
C PRO A 174 -11.02 4.64 16.03
N THR A 175 -10.65 3.35 16.07
CA THR A 175 -11.59 2.24 15.88
C THR A 175 -11.39 1.21 16.99
N LEU A 176 -12.46 0.88 17.70
CA LEU A 176 -12.41 -0.13 18.77
C LEU A 176 -12.21 -1.52 18.16
N GLY A 177 -11.09 -2.16 18.50
CA GLY A 177 -10.79 -3.53 18.12
C GLY A 177 -11.48 -4.55 19.00
N TRP A 178 -11.53 -5.78 18.55
CA TRP A 178 -12.15 -6.90 19.27
C TRP A 178 -11.38 -7.27 20.56
N ASP A 179 -10.11 -6.91 20.63
CA ASP A 179 -9.26 -7.03 21.82
C ASP A 179 -9.49 -5.92 22.87
N GLY A 180 -10.47 -5.05 22.66
CA GLY A 180 -10.78 -3.94 23.53
C GLY A 180 -9.83 -2.75 23.42
N LYS A 181 -8.84 -2.79 22.51
CA LYS A 181 -7.93 -1.67 22.25
C LYS A 181 -8.46 -0.77 21.14
N ILE A 182 -8.08 0.50 21.16
CA ILE A 182 -8.42 1.46 20.12
C ILE A 182 -7.28 1.53 19.12
N TYR A 183 -7.58 1.19 17.87
CA TYR A 183 -6.66 1.24 16.74
C TYR A 183 -6.71 2.60 16.06
N LEU A 184 -5.58 3.02 15.50
CA LEU A 184 -5.37 4.33 14.88
C LEU A 184 -4.71 4.16 13.52
N ALA A 185 -5.23 4.82 12.49
CA ALA A 185 -4.51 5.04 11.24
C ALA A 185 -3.52 6.19 11.44
N CYS A 186 -2.22 5.93 11.39
CA CYS A 186 -1.18 6.93 11.63
C CYS A 186 -0.59 7.52 10.35
N GLY A 187 -1.07 7.07 9.20
CA GLY A 187 -0.70 7.62 7.91
C GLY A 187 0.78 7.59 7.61
N SER A 188 1.27 8.67 6.99
CA SER A 188 2.68 8.84 6.63
C SER A 188 3.45 9.77 7.56
N ASN A 189 2.78 10.38 8.53
CA ASN A 189 3.43 11.37 9.38
C ASN A 189 4.31 10.72 10.45
N GLY A 190 3.84 9.68 11.12
CA GLY A 190 4.55 9.08 12.24
C GLY A 190 4.46 9.92 13.51
N GLY A 191 5.44 9.77 14.40
CA GLY A 191 5.50 10.53 15.65
C GLY A 191 6.45 9.94 16.68
N ILE A 192 6.59 10.66 17.81
CA ILE A 192 7.22 10.17 19.04
C ILE A 192 6.15 10.28 20.12
N VAL A 193 5.40 9.19 20.31
CA VAL A 193 4.18 9.21 21.12
C VAL A 193 4.47 8.93 22.58
N THR A 194 3.90 9.76 23.44
CA THR A 194 3.93 9.64 24.91
C THR A 194 2.53 9.79 25.51
N SER A 195 2.35 9.36 26.74
CA SER A 195 1.15 9.66 27.53
C SER A 195 1.50 10.72 28.57
N PRO A 196 0.87 11.91 28.55
CA PRO A 196 1.08 12.92 29.63
C PRO A 196 0.67 12.42 31.01
N GLU A 197 -0.29 11.50 31.08
CA GLU A 197 -0.74 10.89 32.35
C GLU A 197 0.24 9.84 32.90
N HIS A 198 1.15 9.36 32.06
CA HIS A 198 2.13 8.33 32.37
C HIS A 198 3.53 8.72 31.89
N PRO A 199 4.10 9.82 32.42
CA PRO A 199 5.40 10.34 31.96
C PRO A 199 6.57 9.39 32.28
N GLU A 200 6.37 8.41 33.15
CA GLU A 200 7.36 7.38 33.49
C GLU A 200 7.55 6.35 32.34
N ARG A 201 6.66 6.29 31.38
CA ARG A 201 6.74 5.35 30.27
C ARG A 201 7.62 5.85 29.15
N ALA A 202 8.36 4.93 28.55
CA ALA A 202 9.17 5.24 27.38
C ALA A 202 8.31 5.69 26.20
N ALA A 203 8.78 6.70 25.48
CA ALA A 203 8.16 7.14 24.24
C ALA A 203 8.23 6.07 23.16
N VAL A 204 7.19 5.95 22.34
CA VAL A 204 7.17 5.08 21.16
C VAL A 204 7.52 5.90 19.92
N ASP A 205 8.74 5.70 19.40
CA ASP A 205 9.24 6.41 18.23
C ASP A 205 8.93 5.62 16.94
N PHE A 206 8.17 6.22 16.05
CA PHE A 206 7.91 5.72 14.69
C PHE A 206 7.96 6.85 13.64
N ALA A 207 8.66 7.95 13.94
CA ALA A 207 8.80 9.09 13.03
C ALA A 207 9.52 8.73 11.73
N ALA A 208 10.57 7.90 11.82
CA ALA A 208 11.34 7.44 10.65
C ALA A 208 10.65 6.30 9.89
N SER A 209 9.81 5.50 10.57
CA SER A 209 9.11 4.35 10.00
C SER A 209 7.64 4.39 10.42
N PRO A 210 6.81 5.25 9.77
CA PRO A 210 5.41 5.37 10.08
C PRO A 210 4.66 4.05 9.92
N ALA A 211 3.82 3.74 10.90
CA ALA A 211 2.97 2.56 10.94
C ALA A 211 1.69 2.89 11.70
N ASP A 212 0.67 2.05 11.57
CA ASP A 212 -0.52 2.17 12.40
C ASP A 212 -0.19 1.93 13.87
N GLY A 213 -1.06 2.39 14.75
CA GLY A 213 -0.92 2.23 16.17
C GLY A 213 -2.19 1.70 16.82
N ARG A 214 -2.08 1.31 18.08
CA ARG A 214 -3.21 1.06 18.97
C ARG A 214 -2.88 1.42 20.40
N PHE A 215 -3.87 1.69 21.18
CA PHE A 215 -3.70 1.88 22.62
C PHE A 215 -4.79 1.21 23.43
N ASP A 216 -4.45 0.84 24.64
CA ASP A 216 -5.42 0.36 25.61
C ASP A 216 -6.15 1.57 26.23
N PRO A 217 -7.52 1.65 26.13
CA PRO A 217 -8.25 2.84 26.57
C PRO A 217 -8.33 3.00 28.12
N VAL A 218 -7.90 1.99 28.86
CA VAL A 218 -7.85 2.02 30.33
C VAL A 218 -6.47 2.36 30.83
N THR A 219 -5.45 1.68 30.32
CA THR A 219 -4.07 1.85 30.76
C THR A 219 -3.29 2.91 29.96
N LEU A 220 -3.81 3.36 28.82
CA LEU A 220 -3.18 4.29 27.89
C LEU A 220 -1.81 3.82 27.35
N VAL A 221 -1.54 2.53 27.39
CA VAL A 221 -0.35 1.95 26.77
C VAL A 221 -0.53 1.98 25.25
N TYR A 222 0.37 2.69 24.58
CA TYR A 222 0.41 2.79 23.11
C TYR A 222 1.39 1.78 22.51
N GLU A 223 1.00 1.16 21.42
CA GLU A 223 1.79 0.18 20.67
C GLU A 223 1.77 0.47 19.18
N LYS A 224 2.92 0.35 18.51
CA LYS A 224 2.99 0.32 17.04
C LYS A 224 2.50 -1.04 16.53
N VAL A 225 1.68 -1.05 15.48
CA VAL A 225 1.13 -2.26 14.86
C VAL A 225 1.37 -2.29 13.36
N GLY A 226 1.04 -3.41 12.72
CA GLY A 226 1.13 -3.55 11.27
C GLY A 226 0.17 -2.62 10.52
N GLY A 227 0.47 -2.39 9.24
CA GLY A 227 -0.28 -1.46 8.40
C GLY A 227 0.33 -0.07 8.35
N ARG A 228 -0.10 0.69 7.35
CA ARG A 228 0.27 2.10 7.14
C ARG A 228 -0.88 2.80 6.43
N ASN A 229 -2.02 2.84 7.13
CA ASN A 229 -3.24 3.39 6.60
C ASN A 229 -3.27 4.91 6.73
N GLN A 230 -3.95 5.60 5.81
CA GLN A 230 -3.98 7.06 5.76
C GLN A 230 -5.32 7.62 6.25
N PHE A 231 -6.43 7.08 5.73
CA PHE A 231 -7.76 7.65 5.95
C PHE A 231 -8.80 6.57 6.22
N GLY A 232 -8.65 5.84 7.30
CA GLY A 232 -9.68 4.90 7.74
C GLY A 232 -9.16 3.52 8.07
N LEU A 233 -9.81 2.92 9.04
CA LEU A 233 -9.67 1.53 9.48
C LEU A 233 -11.05 0.92 9.64
N THR A 234 -11.16 -0.37 9.39
CA THR A 234 -12.37 -1.16 9.61
C THR A 234 -12.01 -2.59 9.97
N PHE A 235 -12.93 -3.27 10.63
CA PHE A 235 -12.85 -4.71 10.89
C PHE A 235 -13.98 -5.43 10.18
N ASP A 236 -13.72 -6.64 9.68
CA ASP A 236 -14.77 -7.52 9.20
C ASP A 236 -15.52 -8.20 10.37
N ALA A 237 -16.54 -8.99 10.01
CA ALA A 237 -17.35 -9.74 10.98
C ALA A 237 -16.55 -10.72 11.85
N PHE A 238 -15.30 -10.93 11.56
CA PHE A 238 -14.37 -11.78 12.31
C PHE A 238 -13.19 -11.00 12.94
N GLY A 239 -13.22 -9.66 12.94
CA GLY A 239 -12.17 -8.83 13.54
C GLY A 239 -10.87 -8.77 12.77
N ARG A 240 -10.86 -9.12 11.47
CA ARG A 240 -9.71 -8.92 10.58
C ARG A 240 -9.66 -7.46 10.17
N ARG A 241 -8.45 -6.87 10.20
CA ARG A 241 -8.27 -5.42 10.02
C ARG A 241 -8.00 -5.04 8.58
N PHE A 242 -8.78 -4.10 8.08
CA PHE A 242 -8.62 -3.48 6.76
C PHE A 242 -8.44 -1.98 6.88
N GLY A 243 -7.82 -1.38 5.88
CA GLY A 243 -7.63 0.06 5.81
C GLY A 243 -7.42 0.53 4.38
N ALA A 244 -7.10 1.81 4.19
CA ALA A 244 -6.91 2.43 2.89
C ALA A 244 -5.78 3.45 2.89
N THR A 245 -5.23 3.70 1.70
CA THR A 245 -4.48 4.92 1.37
C THR A 245 -5.12 5.55 0.13
N ASN A 246 -4.75 6.78 -0.19
CA ASN A 246 -5.33 7.52 -1.33
C ASN A 246 -5.52 6.68 -2.61
N ARG A 247 -4.61 5.78 -2.91
CA ARG A 247 -4.60 5.00 -4.16
C ARG A 247 -4.65 3.49 -3.97
N HIS A 248 -4.77 3.05 -2.72
CA HIS A 248 -4.91 1.64 -2.33
C HIS A 248 -6.21 1.53 -1.53
N PRO A 249 -7.35 1.33 -2.21
CA PRO A 249 -8.66 1.47 -1.57
C PRO A 249 -8.92 0.41 -0.51
N VAL A 250 -8.32 -0.77 -0.62
CA VAL A 250 -8.48 -1.84 0.38
C VAL A 250 -7.15 -2.53 0.64
N LEU A 251 -6.65 -2.39 1.86
CA LEU A 251 -5.47 -3.07 2.40
C LEU A 251 -5.89 -3.99 3.54
N HIS A 252 -5.42 -5.22 3.56
CA HIS A 252 -5.62 -6.16 4.68
C HIS A 252 -4.32 -6.25 5.49
N THR A 253 -4.36 -5.95 6.77
CA THR A 253 -3.23 -6.20 7.68
C THR A 253 -3.18 -7.68 8.01
N VAL A 254 -2.19 -8.39 7.50
CA VAL A 254 -2.08 -9.86 7.57
C VAL A 254 -1.24 -10.34 8.74
N MET A 255 -0.12 -9.65 9.00
CA MET A 255 0.82 -9.99 10.08
C MET A 255 1.23 -8.75 10.87
N GLU A 256 1.40 -8.94 12.17
CA GLU A 256 1.91 -7.88 13.05
C GLU A 256 3.45 -7.89 13.10
N PRO A 257 4.12 -6.72 13.22
CA PRO A 257 5.57 -6.61 13.23
C PRO A 257 6.27 -7.52 14.27
N PRO A 258 5.78 -7.69 15.50
CA PRO A 258 6.42 -8.56 16.49
C PRO A 258 6.51 -10.03 16.04
N LEU A 259 5.58 -10.49 15.21
CA LEU A 259 5.61 -11.86 14.69
C LEU A 259 6.74 -12.04 13.67
N LEU A 260 6.99 -11.02 12.84
CA LEU A 260 8.12 -11.01 11.90
C LEU A 260 9.46 -10.90 12.61
N ALA A 261 9.53 -10.08 13.66
CA ALA A 261 10.74 -9.84 14.45
C ALA A 261 11.27 -11.08 15.19
N ARG A 262 10.45 -12.14 15.37
CA ARG A 262 10.88 -13.41 15.97
C ARG A 262 12.08 -14.04 15.26
N ASN A 263 12.21 -13.81 13.94
CA ASN A 263 13.34 -14.28 13.17
C ASN A 263 14.02 -13.11 12.43
N PRO A 264 15.11 -12.55 12.95
CA PRO A 264 15.79 -11.38 12.37
C PRO A 264 16.43 -11.66 11.00
N HIS A 265 16.58 -12.94 10.61
CA HIS A 265 17.13 -13.36 9.33
C HIS A 265 16.05 -13.62 8.27
N LEU A 266 14.78 -13.48 8.62
CA LEU A 266 13.67 -13.60 7.68
C LEU A 266 13.63 -12.38 6.77
N ALA A 267 13.89 -12.57 5.49
CA ALA A 267 13.78 -11.53 4.48
C ALA A 267 12.32 -11.34 4.04
N PHE A 268 11.47 -10.87 4.97
CA PHE A 268 10.06 -10.58 4.71
C PHE A 268 9.62 -9.38 5.55
N ASN A 269 9.18 -8.31 4.90
CA ASN A 269 8.94 -7.01 5.53
C ASN A 269 7.47 -6.56 5.44
N LEU A 270 6.63 -7.33 4.74
CA LEU A 270 5.25 -6.93 4.53
C LEU A 270 4.43 -7.20 5.79
N THR A 271 3.58 -6.24 6.16
CA THR A 271 2.56 -6.41 7.20
C THR A 271 1.15 -6.37 6.63
N ALA A 272 0.98 -5.80 5.42
CA ALA A 272 -0.30 -5.66 4.76
C ALA A 272 -0.27 -6.16 3.31
N GLN A 273 -1.42 -6.64 2.84
CA GLN A 273 -1.69 -7.11 1.48
C GLN A 273 -2.62 -6.15 0.77
N GLU A 274 -2.28 -5.76 -0.46
CA GLU A 274 -3.22 -5.13 -1.40
C GLU A 274 -4.29 -6.15 -1.78
N VAL A 275 -5.52 -5.88 -1.38
CA VAL A 275 -6.67 -6.79 -1.59
C VAL A 275 -7.40 -6.43 -2.87
N SER A 276 -7.57 -5.15 -3.13
CA SER A 276 -8.14 -4.59 -4.36
C SER A 276 -7.07 -4.32 -5.41
N LYS A 277 -7.49 -4.05 -6.63
CA LYS A 277 -6.65 -3.33 -7.59
C LYS A 277 -6.33 -1.94 -7.05
N VAL A 278 -5.17 -1.42 -7.41
CA VAL A 278 -4.61 -0.19 -6.85
C VAL A 278 -4.28 0.81 -7.95
N GLN A 279 -4.19 2.09 -7.58
CA GLN A 279 -3.77 3.16 -8.47
C GLN A 279 -4.62 3.19 -9.75
N HIS A 280 -3.99 3.23 -10.92
CA HIS A 280 -4.66 3.31 -12.23
C HIS A 280 -5.37 2.01 -12.65
N GLU A 281 -5.08 0.89 -12.01
CA GLU A 281 -5.83 -0.36 -12.21
C GLU A 281 -7.17 -0.35 -11.45
N ALA A 282 -7.29 0.45 -10.39
CA ALA A 282 -8.52 0.61 -9.60
C ALA A 282 -9.49 1.56 -10.33
N LYS A 283 -10.41 1.00 -11.09
CA LYS A 283 -11.37 1.78 -11.89
C LYS A 283 -12.54 2.26 -11.02
N VAL A 284 -12.96 3.50 -11.29
CA VAL A 284 -14.19 4.11 -10.78
C VAL A 284 -14.99 4.76 -11.93
N PHE A 285 -16.28 4.94 -11.72
CA PHE A 285 -17.21 5.40 -12.74
C PHE A 285 -17.95 6.67 -12.28
N PRO A 286 -17.25 7.83 -12.21
CA PRO A 286 -17.88 9.09 -11.81
C PRO A 286 -18.93 9.55 -12.82
N ILE A 287 -19.99 10.19 -12.32
CA ILE A 287 -21.04 10.82 -13.13
C ILE A 287 -21.01 12.36 -13.02
N SER A 288 -20.19 12.90 -12.13
CA SER A 288 -19.95 14.33 -11.98
C SER A 288 -18.93 14.84 -12.98
N ARG A 289 -18.87 16.17 -13.12
CA ARG A 289 -17.81 16.89 -13.82
C ARG A 289 -16.76 17.43 -12.87
N SER A 290 -16.62 16.84 -11.69
CA SER A 290 -15.65 17.22 -10.70
C SER A 290 -14.23 17.13 -11.26
N THR A 291 -13.42 18.13 -11.02
CA THR A 291 -11.99 18.13 -11.32
C THR A 291 -11.25 17.48 -10.18
N VAL A 292 -10.31 16.61 -10.48
CA VAL A 292 -9.33 16.13 -9.50
C VAL A 292 -8.20 17.15 -9.48
N THR A 293 -8.06 17.83 -8.37
CA THR A 293 -7.19 18.99 -8.21
C THR A 293 -5.70 18.67 -8.25
N THR A 294 -5.30 17.43 -8.09
CA THR A 294 -3.91 16.96 -8.24
C THR A 294 -3.34 17.15 -9.65
N TYR A 295 -4.11 17.75 -10.54
CA TYR A 295 -3.74 17.94 -11.93
C TYR A 295 -3.72 19.38 -12.36
N TRP A 296 -2.60 19.88 -12.37
CA TRP A 296 -2.29 21.17 -12.93
C TRP A 296 -2.18 21.23 -14.46
N ALA A 297 -2.54 20.18 -15.20
CA ALA A 297 -2.85 20.28 -16.59
C ALA A 297 -3.96 21.28 -16.89
N ASP A 298 -4.95 21.35 -16.02
CA ASP A 298 -6.02 22.32 -16.13
C ASP A 298 -5.56 23.76 -15.81
N ILE A 299 -4.39 23.90 -15.15
CA ILE A 299 -3.80 25.19 -14.84
C ILE A 299 -3.22 25.87 -16.07
N PHE A 300 -2.58 25.12 -16.94
CA PHE A 300 -1.98 25.65 -18.17
C PHE A 300 -2.95 25.72 -19.32
N GLN A 301 -4.18 25.17 -19.17
CA GLN A 301 -5.23 25.21 -20.19
C GLN A 301 -6.61 25.45 -19.58
N PRO A 302 -7.17 26.63 -19.69
CA PRO A 302 -8.51 26.95 -19.19
C PRO A 302 -9.63 26.39 -20.08
N LYS A 303 -9.63 25.12 -20.43
CA LYS A 303 -10.77 24.44 -21.08
C LYS A 303 -11.39 23.47 -20.09
N ALA A 304 -12.57 23.83 -19.64
CA ALA A 304 -13.32 23.29 -18.51
C ALA A 304 -13.71 21.80 -18.54
N ASP A 305 -13.23 21.00 -19.48
CA ASP A 305 -13.79 19.66 -19.73
C ASP A 305 -12.82 18.50 -19.42
N ARG A 306 -11.68 18.75 -18.76
CA ARG A 306 -10.63 17.75 -18.71
C ARG A 306 -10.21 17.42 -17.29
N ILE A 307 -10.67 16.24 -16.87
CA ILE A 307 -10.41 15.65 -15.58
C ILE A 307 -9.23 14.70 -15.74
N SER A 308 -8.12 15.01 -15.10
CA SER A 308 -7.01 14.06 -15.03
C SER A 308 -7.27 13.00 -13.95
N HIS A 309 -6.86 11.75 -14.20
CA HIS A 309 -7.20 10.54 -13.43
C HIS A 309 -8.69 10.25 -13.25
N SER A 310 -9.58 10.97 -13.89
CA SER A 310 -10.99 10.59 -13.92
C SER A 310 -11.15 9.13 -14.34
N GLY A 311 -11.92 8.39 -13.57
CA GLY A 311 -12.13 6.97 -13.80
C GLY A 311 -11.09 6.04 -13.17
N THR A 312 -10.20 6.54 -12.31
CA THR A 312 -9.33 5.71 -11.45
C THR A 312 -9.28 6.26 -10.02
N VAL A 313 -9.07 5.39 -9.04
CA VAL A 313 -9.00 5.78 -7.63
C VAL A 313 -7.86 6.77 -7.38
N THR A 314 -8.16 7.89 -6.72
CA THR A 314 -7.22 8.96 -6.41
C THR A 314 -7.21 9.38 -4.94
N SER A 315 -8.36 9.25 -4.25
CA SER A 315 -8.57 9.78 -2.90
C SER A 315 -9.35 8.81 -2.00
N ALA A 316 -9.12 7.49 -2.17
CA ALA A 316 -9.81 6.49 -1.37
C ALA A 316 -9.66 6.75 0.13
N CYS A 317 -10.79 6.77 0.83
CA CYS A 317 -10.83 6.94 2.28
C CYS A 317 -12.00 6.19 2.90
N SER A 318 -11.99 6.11 4.23
CA SER A 318 -13.03 5.47 5.04
C SER A 318 -13.49 4.11 4.50
N PRO A 319 -12.57 3.13 4.36
CA PRO A 319 -13.01 1.78 4.06
C PRO A 319 -13.91 1.28 5.20
N LEU A 320 -15.03 0.66 4.83
CA LEU A 320 -15.97 0.06 5.77
C LEU A 320 -16.36 -1.33 5.28
N VAL A 321 -16.12 -2.35 6.09
CA VAL A 321 -16.78 -3.64 5.87
C VAL A 321 -18.18 -3.53 6.44
N PHE A 322 -19.18 -3.49 5.57
CA PHE A 322 -20.56 -3.36 5.99
C PHE A 322 -21.07 -4.68 6.58
N ASP A 323 -21.64 -4.61 7.77
CA ASP A 323 -22.18 -5.78 8.48
C ASP A 323 -23.43 -5.37 9.25
N GLY A 324 -24.51 -5.13 8.52
CA GLY A 324 -25.81 -4.67 9.04
C GLY A 324 -26.97 -5.25 8.25
N SER A 325 -28.14 -5.25 8.89
CA SER A 325 -29.39 -5.76 8.32
C SER A 325 -30.12 -4.73 7.44
N GLY A 326 -29.67 -3.48 7.44
CA GLY A 326 -30.27 -2.37 6.70
C GLY A 326 -30.13 -2.45 5.18
N LEU A 327 -29.08 -3.09 4.66
CA LEU A 327 -28.95 -3.38 3.23
C LEU A 327 -29.38 -4.82 2.91
N ALA A 328 -29.40 -5.17 1.63
CA ALA A 328 -29.71 -6.54 1.21
C ALA A 328 -28.59 -7.51 1.60
N PRO A 329 -28.87 -8.83 1.76
CA PRO A 329 -27.88 -9.81 2.23
C PRO A 329 -26.60 -9.87 1.41
N GLU A 330 -26.65 -9.60 0.10
CA GLU A 330 -25.50 -9.56 -0.79
C GLU A 330 -24.53 -8.41 -0.53
N HIS A 331 -24.88 -7.45 0.33
CA HIS A 331 -24.03 -6.35 0.75
C HIS A 331 -23.25 -6.68 2.03
N VAL A 332 -23.74 -7.62 2.82
CA VAL A 332 -23.13 -8.00 4.10
C VAL A 332 -21.75 -8.61 3.86
N GLY A 333 -20.75 -8.16 4.61
CA GLY A 333 -19.36 -8.60 4.46
C GLY A 333 -18.63 -8.00 3.27
N ASN A 334 -19.25 -7.09 2.51
CA ASN A 334 -18.57 -6.37 1.44
C ASN A 334 -17.89 -5.13 1.99
N VAL A 335 -16.81 -4.72 1.32
CA VAL A 335 -16.09 -3.49 1.66
C VAL A 335 -16.56 -2.34 0.77
N PHE A 336 -16.86 -1.23 1.40
CA PHE A 336 -17.19 0.05 0.77
C PHE A 336 -16.04 1.02 1.04
N PHE A 337 -15.77 1.94 0.12
CA PHE A 337 -14.86 3.05 0.34
C PHE A 337 -15.37 4.32 -0.35
N CYS A 338 -15.07 5.46 0.26
CA CYS A 338 -15.33 6.77 -0.32
C CYS A 338 -14.24 7.15 -1.32
N GLU A 339 -14.64 7.80 -2.41
CA GLU A 339 -13.76 8.47 -3.37
C GLU A 339 -14.23 9.93 -3.52
N PRO A 340 -13.91 10.80 -2.55
CA PRO A 340 -14.45 12.15 -2.48
C PRO A 340 -14.04 13.03 -3.67
N ALA A 341 -12.88 12.83 -4.25
CA ALA A 341 -12.43 13.63 -5.40
C ALA A 341 -13.32 13.41 -6.63
N GLN A 342 -13.96 12.25 -6.74
CA GLN A 342 -14.83 11.90 -7.87
C GLN A 342 -16.29 11.70 -7.50
N ASN A 343 -16.70 12.17 -6.30
CA ASN A 343 -18.09 12.27 -5.83
C ASN A 343 -18.83 10.91 -5.81
N LEU A 344 -18.22 9.87 -5.26
CA LEU A 344 -18.79 8.54 -5.27
C LEU A 344 -18.38 7.66 -4.07
N VAL A 345 -19.13 6.58 -3.87
CA VAL A 345 -18.80 5.46 -2.99
C VAL A 345 -18.78 4.19 -3.82
N GLN A 346 -17.68 3.43 -3.75
CA GLN A 346 -17.54 2.15 -4.43
C GLN A 346 -17.74 0.99 -3.46
N ARG A 347 -18.40 -0.07 -3.94
CA ARG A 347 -18.54 -1.37 -3.27
C ARG A 347 -17.61 -2.40 -3.93
N GLN A 348 -16.98 -3.25 -3.10
CA GLN A 348 -16.20 -4.40 -3.58
C GLN A 348 -16.55 -5.66 -2.76
N VAL A 349 -16.50 -6.80 -3.43
CA VAL A 349 -16.80 -8.13 -2.85
C VAL A 349 -15.49 -8.85 -2.56
N PHE A 350 -15.33 -9.37 -1.35
CA PHE A 350 -14.20 -10.18 -0.94
C PHE A 350 -14.25 -11.60 -1.49
N GLN A 351 -13.08 -12.12 -1.86
CA GLN A 351 -12.82 -13.51 -2.17
C GLN A 351 -11.60 -14.00 -1.38
N PRO A 352 -11.69 -15.13 -0.66
CA PRO A 352 -10.55 -15.69 0.05
C PRO A 352 -9.38 -16.00 -0.91
N ALA A 353 -8.15 -15.70 -0.48
CA ALA A 353 -6.93 -15.94 -1.25
C ALA A 353 -5.78 -16.31 -0.29
N GLY A 354 -5.63 -17.62 -0.01
CA GLY A 354 -4.63 -18.10 0.95
C GLY A 354 -4.83 -17.54 2.36
N ALA A 355 -3.80 -16.89 2.86
CA ALA A 355 -3.81 -16.20 4.16
C ALA A 355 -4.53 -14.83 4.13
N SER A 356 -4.95 -14.35 2.96
CA SER A 356 -5.55 -13.02 2.78
C SER A 356 -6.78 -13.10 1.88
N PHE A 357 -7.07 -12.01 1.17
CA PHE A 357 -8.23 -11.85 0.31
C PHE A 357 -7.84 -11.20 -1.02
N ARG A 358 -8.75 -11.27 -1.98
CA ARG A 358 -8.86 -10.39 -3.15
C ARG A 358 -10.23 -9.74 -3.13
N SER A 359 -10.36 -8.56 -3.74
CA SER A 359 -11.65 -7.92 -3.92
C SER A 359 -11.79 -7.31 -5.30
N ALA A 360 -13.05 -7.20 -5.74
CA ALA A 360 -13.40 -6.54 -6.99
C ALA A 360 -14.79 -5.91 -6.85
N THR A 361 -15.02 -4.82 -7.61
CA THR A 361 -16.36 -4.26 -7.74
C THR A 361 -17.28 -5.25 -8.49
N PRO A 362 -18.51 -5.46 -8.03
CA PRO A 362 -19.48 -6.30 -8.73
C PRO A 362 -20.13 -5.57 -9.92
N TYR A 363 -19.82 -4.28 -10.14
CA TYR A 363 -20.43 -3.46 -11.17
C TYR A 363 -19.54 -3.26 -12.39
N SER A 364 -20.18 -3.04 -13.51
CA SER A 364 -19.54 -2.60 -14.76
C SER A 364 -20.18 -1.27 -15.21
N GLY A 365 -19.37 -0.21 -15.29
CA GLY A 365 -19.79 1.09 -15.79
C GLY A 365 -20.61 1.94 -14.81
N ARG A 366 -20.80 1.53 -13.56
CA ARG A 366 -21.49 2.28 -12.51
C ARG A 366 -20.88 2.08 -11.14
N GLU A 367 -21.33 2.86 -10.17
CA GLU A 367 -20.93 2.74 -8.77
C GLU A 367 -22.11 2.33 -7.87
N PHE A 368 -21.81 2.05 -6.59
CA PHE A 368 -22.82 1.85 -5.56
C PHE A 368 -23.62 3.14 -5.31
N LEU A 369 -22.90 4.25 -5.14
CA LEU A 369 -23.44 5.60 -5.00
C LEU A 369 -22.56 6.57 -5.76
N ALA A 370 -23.14 7.44 -6.58
CA ALA A 370 -22.44 8.53 -7.24
C ALA A 370 -23.32 9.77 -7.33
N SER A 371 -22.73 10.95 -7.41
CA SER A 371 -23.43 12.21 -7.51
C SER A 371 -23.08 12.99 -8.77
N THR A 372 -24.07 13.70 -9.34
CA THR A 372 -23.82 14.76 -10.33
C THR A 372 -23.46 16.09 -9.69
N ASP A 373 -23.66 16.24 -8.38
CA ASP A 373 -23.25 17.39 -7.57
C ASP A 373 -21.76 17.35 -7.27
N ILE A 374 -21.00 18.31 -7.77
CA ILE A 374 -19.55 18.41 -7.53
C ILE A 374 -19.19 18.71 -6.07
N GLY A 375 -20.16 19.25 -5.29
CA GLY A 375 -20.01 19.52 -3.87
C GLY A 375 -20.08 18.25 -3.01
N PHE A 376 -20.64 17.15 -3.50
CA PHE A 376 -20.72 15.90 -2.76
C PHE A 376 -19.33 15.30 -2.52
N ARG A 377 -18.87 15.31 -1.26
CA ARG A 377 -17.56 14.80 -0.85
C ARG A 377 -17.72 13.78 0.28
N PRO A 378 -18.08 12.52 -0.03
CA PRO A 378 -18.17 11.49 0.99
C PRO A 378 -16.79 11.24 1.59
N VAL A 379 -16.65 11.38 2.90
CA VAL A 379 -15.34 11.29 3.59
C VAL A 379 -15.32 10.27 4.73
N PHE A 380 -16.49 9.86 5.23
CA PHE A 380 -16.59 8.88 6.31
C PHE A 380 -17.85 8.04 6.18
N MET A 381 -17.75 6.76 6.57
CA MET A 381 -18.86 5.82 6.61
C MET A 381 -18.87 5.05 7.93
N GLY A 382 -20.05 4.63 8.38
CA GLY A 382 -20.22 3.80 9.57
C GLY A 382 -21.47 2.93 9.51
N ASN A 383 -21.45 1.81 10.23
CA ASN A 383 -22.64 1.03 10.52
C ASN A 383 -23.49 1.80 11.53
N GLY A 384 -24.75 2.01 11.25
CA GLY A 384 -25.68 2.72 12.14
C GLY A 384 -26.31 1.84 13.20
N PRO A 385 -26.89 2.45 14.26
CA PRO A 385 -27.59 1.75 15.32
C PRO A 385 -28.85 1.01 14.82
N ASP A 386 -29.38 1.43 13.70
CA ASP A 386 -30.50 0.85 12.98
C ASP A 386 -30.08 -0.21 11.95
N GLY A 387 -28.79 -0.58 11.89
CA GLY A 387 -28.24 -1.54 10.93
C GLY A 387 -28.08 -1.01 9.51
N ALA A 388 -28.34 0.28 9.25
CA ALA A 388 -28.17 0.93 7.97
C ALA A 388 -26.72 1.42 7.77
N LEU A 389 -26.37 1.79 6.53
CA LEU A 389 -25.09 2.43 6.19
C LEU A 389 -25.24 3.95 6.29
N TYR A 390 -24.37 4.58 7.08
CA TYR A 390 -24.32 6.04 7.21
C TYR A 390 -23.10 6.60 6.49
N ILE A 391 -23.26 7.78 5.85
CA ILE A 391 -22.23 8.44 5.04
C ILE A 391 -22.16 9.91 5.42
N ALA A 392 -20.99 10.39 5.85
CA ALA A 392 -20.72 11.81 6.03
C ALA A 392 -20.21 12.43 4.75
N ASP A 393 -20.84 13.52 4.33
CA ASP A 393 -20.50 14.36 3.20
C ASP A 393 -20.00 15.71 3.73
N MET A 394 -18.70 15.96 3.55
CA MET A 394 -18.06 17.22 3.97
C MET A 394 -18.56 18.42 3.16
N TYR A 395 -19.07 18.19 1.99
CA TYR A 395 -19.62 19.17 1.04
C TYR A 395 -18.68 20.33 0.72
N ARG A 396 -17.71 20.08 -0.15
CA ARG A 396 -16.69 21.06 -0.55
C ARG A 396 -16.53 21.12 -2.07
N THR A 397 -16.25 22.32 -2.60
CA THR A 397 -15.87 22.43 -4.01
C THR A 397 -14.56 21.71 -4.25
N GLU A 398 -13.56 21.94 -3.41
CA GLU A 398 -12.25 21.33 -3.48
C GLU A 398 -11.98 20.55 -2.20
N ILE A 399 -11.50 19.32 -2.32
CA ILE A 399 -11.18 18.46 -1.19
C ILE A 399 -9.66 18.36 -0.94
N ASP A 400 -8.84 18.82 -1.88
CA ASP A 400 -7.39 18.84 -1.73
C ASP A 400 -6.90 20.04 -0.91
N HIS A 401 -5.77 19.85 -0.23
CA HIS A 401 -5.14 20.95 0.49
C HIS A 401 -4.33 21.84 -0.46
N PRO A 402 -4.39 23.19 -0.33
CA PRO A 402 -3.64 24.13 -1.19
C PRO A 402 -2.14 23.85 -1.29
N GLN A 403 -1.54 23.22 -0.27
CA GLN A 403 -0.12 22.82 -0.27
C GLN A 403 0.23 21.88 -1.42
N TYR A 404 -0.70 21.03 -1.86
CA TYR A 404 -0.48 20.07 -2.94
C TYR A 404 -0.77 20.62 -4.33
N VAL A 405 -1.23 21.88 -4.38
CA VAL A 405 -1.55 22.57 -5.60
C VAL A 405 -0.46 23.61 -5.90
N PRO A 406 0.06 23.67 -7.15
CA PRO A 406 1.03 24.69 -7.55
C PRO A 406 0.54 26.12 -7.24
N GLU A 407 1.47 26.98 -6.84
CA GLU A 407 1.13 28.34 -6.38
C GLU A 407 0.39 29.15 -7.44
N GLU A 408 0.74 28.98 -8.70
CA GLU A 408 0.11 29.67 -9.84
C GLU A 408 -1.34 29.21 -10.08
N ALA A 409 -1.71 28.03 -9.58
CA ALA A 409 -3.05 27.47 -9.73
C ALA A 409 -4.00 27.89 -8.62
N ARG A 410 -3.46 28.04 -7.41
CA ARG A 410 -4.26 28.32 -6.21
C ARG A 410 -5.25 29.48 -6.37
N PRO A 411 -4.93 30.59 -7.07
CA PRO A 411 -5.88 31.70 -7.28
C PRO A 411 -7.11 31.34 -8.13
N ARG A 412 -7.07 30.20 -8.83
CA ARG A 412 -8.17 29.75 -9.71
C ARG A 412 -9.08 28.73 -9.05
N MET A 413 -8.73 28.27 -7.86
CA MET A 413 -9.43 27.22 -7.11
C MET A 413 -10.18 27.85 -5.93
N ASP A 414 -11.33 27.27 -5.62
CA ASP A 414 -12.18 27.71 -4.51
C ASP A 414 -12.09 26.71 -3.34
N PHE A 415 -11.00 26.79 -2.58
CA PHE A 415 -10.78 25.95 -1.39
C PHE A 415 -11.74 26.25 -0.24
N GLU A 416 -12.39 27.40 -0.23
CA GLU A 416 -13.36 27.79 0.79
C GLU A 416 -14.82 27.49 0.37
N GLY A 417 -15.02 27.11 -0.89
CA GLY A 417 -16.34 26.81 -1.42
C GLY A 417 -16.98 25.62 -0.71
N GLY A 418 -18.19 25.82 -0.17
CA GLY A 418 -18.91 24.87 0.65
C GLY A 418 -18.56 24.85 2.13
N LYS A 419 -17.62 25.70 2.60
CA LYS A 419 -17.30 25.84 4.03
C LYS A 419 -18.55 26.19 4.85
N GLY A 420 -18.77 25.45 5.94
CA GLY A 420 -19.92 25.61 6.79
C GLY A 420 -21.17 24.84 6.32
N ALA A 421 -21.13 24.18 5.17
CA ALA A 421 -22.12 23.17 4.79
C ALA A 421 -21.68 21.76 5.27
N GLY A 422 -22.55 20.78 5.12
CA GLY A 422 -22.23 19.39 5.43
C GLY A 422 -23.48 18.55 5.67
N ARG A 423 -23.41 17.27 5.32
CA ARG A 423 -24.58 16.38 5.38
C ARG A 423 -24.20 15.00 5.87
N ILE A 424 -25.17 14.34 6.49
CA ILE A 424 -25.09 12.92 6.82
C ILE A 424 -26.28 12.23 6.18
N TYR A 425 -25.98 11.22 5.39
CA TYR A 425 -26.97 10.39 4.72
C TYR A 425 -27.06 9.02 5.36
N ARG A 426 -28.24 8.38 5.28
CA ARG A 426 -28.51 7.01 5.66
C ARG A 426 -28.97 6.23 4.44
N VAL A 427 -28.33 5.10 4.16
CA VAL A 427 -28.68 4.18 3.06
C VAL A 427 -29.24 2.90 3.64
N ALA A 428 -30.46 2.54 3.20
CA ALA A 428 -31.15 1.31 3.60
C ALA A 428 -31.97 0.75 2.44
N LYS A 429 -32.44 -0.50 2.56
CA LYS A 429 -33.42 -1.05 1.61
C LYS A 429 -34.77 -0.30 1.71
N GLU A 430 -35.50 -0.24 0.61
CA GLU A 430 -36.73 0.57 0.50
C GLU A 430 -37.75 0.28 1.61
N ARG A 431 -37.91 -0.99 2.00
CA ARG A 431 -38.83 -1.42 3.08
C ARG A 431 -38.01 -1.81 4.30
N TRP A 432 -37.42 -0.82 4.96
CA TRP A 432 -36.64 -1.01 6.17
C TRP A 432 -37.32 -0.50 7.41
N ARG A 433 -37.17 -1.24 8.53
CA ARG A 433 -37.57 -0.79 9.87
C ARG A 433 -36.37 -0.92 10.80
N ALA A 434 -36.09 0.13 11.54
CA ALA A 434 -35.02 0.13 12.54
C ALA A 434 -35.33 -0.92 13.63
N PRO A 435 -34.34 -1.69 14.08
CA PRO A 435 -34.48 -2.56 15.26
C PRO A 435 -34.65 -1.73 16.53
N ALA A 436 -35.13 -2.38 17.60
CA ALA A 436 -35.25 -1.75 18.90
C ALA A 436 -33.89 -1.27 19.44
N PRO A 437 -33.84 -0.24 20.29
CA PRO A 437 -32.58 0.22 20.90
C PRO A 437 -31.83 -0.90 21.65
N VAL A 438 -30.50 -0.74 21.79
CA VAL A 438 -29.65 -1.67 22.56
C VAL A 438 -30.07 -1.70 24.01
N GLY A 439 -30.15 -2.90 24.56
CA GLY A 439 -30.54 -3.08 25.96
C GLY A 439 -29.44 -2.63 26.93
N ASN A 440 -29.84 -2.34 28.17
CA ASN A 440 -28.91 -1.85 29.20
C ASN A 440 -28.68 -2.84 30.36
N THR A 441 -29.23 -4.06 30.32
CA THR A 441 -28.92 -5.11 31.28
C THR A 441 -27.87 -6.07 30.75
N VAL A 442 -27.17 -6.79 31.64
CA VAL A 442 -26.19 -7.80 31.23
C VAL A 442 -26.80 -8.83 30.28
N LEU A 443 -27.99 -9.30 30.56
CA LEU A 443 -28.71 -10.25 29.70
C LEU A 443 -29.02 -9.64 28.32
N ALA A 444 -29.52 -8.41 28.29
CA ALA A 444 -29.83 -7.74 27.03
C ALA A 444 -28.57 -7.52 26.17
N LEU A 445 -27.47 -7.10 26.79
CA LEU A 445 -26.17 -6.95 26.11
C LEU A 445 -25.65 -8.29 25.58
N ALA A 446 -25.82 -9.38 26.36
CA ALA A 446 -25.42 -10.71 25.88
C ALA A 446 -26.29 -11.12 24.66
N CYS A 447 -27.59 -10.80 24.64
CA CYS A 447 -28.44 -11.03 23.48
C CYS A 447 -28.07 -10.14 22.30
N ASP A 448 -27.70 -8.88 22.54
CA ASP A 448 -27.27 -7.95 21.49
C ASP A 448 -25.94 -8.36 20.84
N LEU A 449 -25.05 -9.15 21.51
CA LEU A 449 -23.90 -9.80 20.88
C LEU A 449 -24.28 -10.78 19.75
N GLU A 450 -25.52 -11.27 19.75
CA GLU A 450 -26.04 -12.18 18.72
C GLU A 450 -26.83 -11.46 17.62
N SER A 451 -26.89 -10.13 17.65
CA SER A 451 -27.58 -9.32 16.65
C SER A 451 -26.95 -9.51 15.25
N ALA A 452 -27.77 -9.39 14.20
CA ALA A 452 -27.32 -9.31 12.83
C ALA A 452 -26.54 -8.00 12.54
N ASP A 453 -26.69 -6.97 13.37
CA ASP A 453 -26.12 -5.64 13.15
C ASP A 453 -24.79 -5.47 13.89
N ALA A 454 -23.71 -5.15 13.16
CA ALA A 454 -22.38 -4.98 13.72
C ALA A 454 -22.33 -3.92 14.82
N TRP A 455 -22.95 -2.74 14.60
CA TRP A 455 -22.95 -1.68 15.59
C TRP A 455 -23.54 -2.13 16.95
N ARG A 456 -24.61 -2.95 16.93
CA ARG A 456 -25.21 -3.51 18.15
C ARG A 456 -24.26 -4.47 18.85
N ARG A 457 -23.65 -5.41 18.10
CA ARG A 457 -22.66 -6.35 18.62
C ARG A 457 -21.45 -5.63 19.23
N GLU A 458 -20.97 -4.58 18.55
CA GLU A 458 -19.82 -3.77 18.98
C GLU A 458 -20.14 -2.96 20.24
N THR A 459 -21.29 -2.32 20.26
CA THR A 459 -21.77 -1.57 21.43
C THR A 459 -21.98 -2.50 22.63
N ALA A 460 -22.58 -3.67 22.43
CA ALA A 460 -22.77 -4.66 23.49
C ALA A 460 -21.43 -5.16 24.05
N GLN A 461 -20.48 -5.53 23.19
CA GLN A 461 -19.14 -5.95 23.63
C GLN A 461 -18.43 -4.83 24.40
N ARG A 462 -18.45 -3.60 23.88
CA ARG A 462 -17.86 -2.43 24.54
C ARG A 462 -18.44 -2.25 25.95
N MET A 463 -19.75 -2.24 26.07
CA MET A 463 -20.43 -2.03 27.36
C MET A 463 -20.17 -3.18 28.36
N LEU A 464 -20.09 -4.42 27.88
CA LEU A 464 -19.71 -5.56 28.73
C LEU A 464 -18.27 -5.46 29.23
N LEU A 465 -17.32 -5.03 28.37
CA LEU A 465 -15.93 -4.80 28.76
C LEU A 465 -15.78 -3.60 29.71
N GLU A 466 -16.52 -2.51 29.45
CA GLU A 466 -16.52 -1.31 30.30
C GLU A 466 -17.02 -1.60 31.73
N ARG A 467 -18.05 -2.43 31.85
CA ARG A 467 -18.68 -2.80 33.15
C ARG A 467 -17.92 -3.89 33.88
N ALA A 468 -17.30 -4.77 33.14
CA ALA A 468 -16.59 -5.95 33.67
C ALA A 468 -17.43 -6.78 34.66
N ASP A 469 -18.74 -6.87 34.44
CA ASP A 469 -19.68 -7.56 35.32
C ASP A 469 -19.57 -9.10 35.17
N PRO A 470 -19.17 -9.83 36.21
CA PRO A 470 -19.04 -11.30 36.15
C PRO A 470 -20.37 -12.02 35.81
N ALA A 471 -21.50 -11.39 36.01
CA ALA A 471 -22.80 -11.97 35.67
C ALA A 471 -22.97 -12.21 34.16
N ALA A 472 -22.14 -11.59 33.34
CA ALA A 472 -22.10 -11.83 31.89
C ALA A 472 -21.53 -13.21 31.50
N VAL A 473 -20.64 -13.77 32.30
CA VAL A 473 -19.87 -14.96 31.95
C VAL A 473 -20.72 -16.15 31.52
N PRO A 474 -21.74 -16.60 32.24
CA PRO A 474 -22.55 -17.75 31.82
C PRO A 474 -23.26 -17.54 30.48
N PHE A 475 -23.69 -16.31 30.19
CA PHE A 475 -24.32 -15.99 28.89
C PHE A 475 -23.33 -16.02 27.76
N LEU A 476 -22.13 -15.46 27.98
CA LEU A 476 -21.04 -15.47 27.00
C LEU A 476 -20.56 -16.88 26.70
N GLU A 477 -20.37 -17.73 27.73
CA GLU A 477 -20.02 -19.15 27.59
C GLU A 477 -21.06 -19.91 26.75
N LYS A 478 -22.35 -19.62 26.97
CA LYS A 478 -23.42 -20.17 26.15
C LYS A 478 -23.37 -19.67 24.72
N SER A 479 -23.14 -18.37 24.49
CA SER A 479 -23.03 -17.80 23.15
C SER A 479 -21.87 -18.40 22.35
N VAL A 480 -20.75 -18.76 22.99
CA VAL A 480 -19.61 -19.45 22.30
C VAL A 480 -20.05 -20.78 21.69
N THR A 481 -20.99 -21.50 22.31
CA THR A 481 -21.44 -22.83 21.83
C THR A 481 -22.68 -22.76 20.97
N ASP A 482 -23.66 -21.90 21.33
CA ASP A 482 -25.00 -21.98 20.84
C ASP A 482 -25.41 -20.87 19.86
N ALA A 483 -24.65 -19.75 19.81
CA ALA A 483 -25.00 -18.65 18.92
C ALA A 483 -25.00 -19.08 17.44
N THR A 484 -26.07 -18.75 16.73
CA THR A 484 -26.24 -19.13 15.33
C THR A 484 -25.20 -18.47 14.42
N LEU A 485 -24.89 -17.19 14.67
CA LEU A 485 -23.89 -16.46 13.90
C LEU A 485 -22.48 -16.80 14.37
N ALA A 486 -21.64 -17.24 13.46
CA ALA A 486 -20.21 -17.50 13.74
C ALA A 486 -19.49 -16.26 14.30
N ALA A 487 -19.79 -15.07 13.76
CA ALA A 487 -19.25 -13.81 14.26
C ALA A 487 -19.58 -13.55 15.73
N SER A 488 -20.79 -13.93 16.17
CA SER A 488 -21.21 -13.81 17.57
C SER A 488 -20.45 -14.77 18.49
N ARG A 489 -20.20 -16.02 18.04
CA ARG A 489 -19.36 -16.97 18.78
C ARG A 489 -17.93 -16.45 18.99
N VAL A 490 -17.35 -15.88 17.94
CA VAL A 490 -16.01 -15.27 18.03
C VAL A 490 -16.02 -14.06 18.96
N ARG A 491 -17.03 -13.21 18.87
CA ARG A 491 -17.12 -12.02 19.72
C ARG A 491 -17.30 -12.40 21.20
N ALA A 492 -18.07 -13.44 21.49
CA ALA A 492 -18.18 -13.99 22.85
C ALA A 492 -16.83 -14.51 23.38
N LEU A 493 -16.05 -15.23 22.57
CA LEU A 493 -14.67 -15.65 22.91
C LEU A 493 -13.79 -14.45 23.26
N TRP A 494 -13.82 -13.41 22.45
CA TRP A 494 -13.04 -12.18 22.71
C TRP A 494 -13.51 -11.43 23.93
N THR A 495 -14.82 -11.37 24.18
CA THR A 495 -15.36 -10.72 25.38
C THR A 495 -14.93 -11.47 26.64
N LEU A 496 -15.02 -12.82 26.64
CA LEU A 496 -14.53 -13.65 27.73
C LEU A 496 -13.02 -13.47 27.96
N TYR A 497 -12.24 -13.37 26.88
CA TYR A 497 -10.79 -13.11 26.96
C TYR A 497 -10.53 -11.73 27.58
N GLY A 498 -11.19 -10.68 27.14
CA GLY A 498 -11.07 -9.32 27.68
C GLY A 498 -11.48 -9.22 29.14
N LEU A 499 -12.47 -9.99 29.56
CA LEU A 499 -12.89 -10.13 30.97
C LEU A 499 -11.97 -11.05 31.79
N GLN A 500 -10.94 -11.65 31.20
CA GLN A 500 -10.03 -12.64 31.81
C GLN A 500 -10.79 -13.89 32.32
N ARG A 501 -11.80 -14.32 31.58
CA ARG A 501 -12.69 -15.46 31.92
C ARG A 501 -12.68 -16.58 30.85
N LEU A 502 -11.95 -16.41 29.74
CA LEU A 502 -11.82 -17.45 28.73
C LEU A 502 -10.96 -18.61 29.28
N SER A 503 -11.58 -19.79 29.42
CA SER A 503 -10.84 -20.98 29.84
C SER A 503 -10.11 -21.65 28.65
N PRO A 504 -8.92 -22.27 28.87
CA PRO A 504 -8.21 -23.05 27.85
C PRO A 504 -9.06 -24.18 27.25
N ALA A 505 -9.87 -24.84 28.07
CA ALA A 505 -10.77 -25.89 27.62
C ALA A 505 -11.86 -25.37 26.63
N MET A 506 -12.37 -24.17 26.86
CA MET A 506 -13.34 -23.54 25.96
C MET A 506 -12.67 -23.13 24.64
N ALA A 507 -11.50 -22.48 24.69
CA ALA A 507 -10.72 -22.16 23.50
C ALA A 507 -10.40 -23.43 22.69
N GLY A 508 -9.99 -24.52 23.35
CA GLY A 508 -9.72 -25.80 22.72
C GLY A 508 -10.95 -26.41 22.02
N ARG A 509 -12.14 -26.35 22.64
CA ARG A 509 -13.38 -26.79 21.97
C ARG A 509 -13.71 -25.96 20.74
N ALA A 510 -13.56 -24.65 20.81
CA ALA A 510 -13.83 -23.72 19.71
C ALA A 510 -12.88 -23.93 18.51
N MET A 511 -11.71 -24.54 18.69
CA MET A 511 -10.84 -24.92 17.55
C MET A 511 -11.47 -25.99 16.66
N SER A 512 -12.53 -26.68 17.09
CA SER A 512 -13.26 -27.67 16.30
C SER A 512 -14.60 -27.15 15.80
N ASP A 513 -14.86 -25.85 15.86
CA ASP A 513 -16.08 -25.23 15.35
C ASP A 513 -16.25 -25.49 13.84
N PRO A 514 -17.48 -25.70 13.34
CA PRO A 514 -17.74 -25.86 11.92
C PRO A 514 -17.29 -24.65 11.08
N ASP A 515 -17.38 -23.43 11.63
CA ASP A 515 -16.99 -22.20 10.95
C ASP A 515 -15.47 -21.95 11.05
N PRO A 516 -14.77 -21.76 9.93
CA PRO A 516 -13.32 -21.52 9.94
C PRO A 516 -12.92 -20.21 10.63
N GLY A 517 -13.75 -19.17 10.64
CA GLY A 517 -13.49 -17.93 11.35
C GLY A 517 -13.47 -18.12 12.87
N VAL A 518 -14.31 -18.99 13.39
CA VAL A 518 -14.29 -19.36 14.82
C VAL A 518 -13.02 -20.14 15.14
N ARG A 519 -12.66 -21.12 14.31
CA ARG A 519 -11.41 -21.89 14.49
C ARG A 519 -10.17 -21.00 14.45
N GLU A 520 -10.14 -20.04 13.50
CA GLU A 520 -9.05 -19.05 13.36
C GLU A 520 -8.81 -18.32 14.68
N TRP A 521 -9.87 -17.78 15.29
CA TRP A 521 -9.74 -17.00 16.52
C TRP A 521 -9.55 -17.84 17.76
N ALA A 522 -10.15 -19.02 17.81
CA ALA A 522 -9.91 -19.97 18.90
C ALA A 522 -8.42 -20.34 19.01
N ILE A 523 -7.75 -20.59 17.86
CA ILE A 523 -6.31 -20.85 17.77
C ILE A 523 -5.52 -19.64 18.28
N GLN A 524 -5.84 -18.43 17.83
CA GLN A 524 -5.13 -17.23 18.25
C GLN A 524 -5.27 -16.95 19.75
N LEU A 525 -6.49 -17.11 20.29
CA LEU A 525 -6.76 -16.88 21.69
C LEU A 525 -6.11 -17.94 22.58
N ALA A 526 -6.13 -19.22 22.17
CA ALA A 526 -5.43 -20.28 22.88
C ALA A 526 -3.93 -20.01 23.00
N GLY A 527 -3.31 -19.48 21.93
CA GLY A 527 -1.89 -19.10 21.96
C GLY A 527 -1.56 -17.92 22.88
N ARG A 528 -2.57 -17.18 23.36
CA ARG A 528 -2.41 -16.05 24.31
C ARG A 528 -2.73 -16.41 25.75
N LEU A 529 -3.32 -17.57 25.99
CA LEU A 529 -3.64 -18.03 27.35
C LEU A 529 -2.39 -18.61 28.03
N PRO A 530 -2.28 -18.51 29.38
CA PRO A 530 -1.19 -19.13 30.15
C PRO A 530 -1.15 -20.64 29.91
N ALA A 531 0.05 -21.20 29.82
CA ALA A 531 0.30 -22.62 29.53
C ALA A 531 -0.12 -23.61 30.64
N GLU A 532 -0.65 -23.15 31.77
CA GLU A 532 -0.74 -23.89 33.03
C GLU A 532 -1.89 -24.89 33.15
N ALA A 533 -2.85 -24.97 32.19
CA ALA A 533 -4.02 -25.81 32.47
C ALA A 533 -4.55 -26.56 31.28
N THR A 534 -4.12 -27.58 30.79
CA THR A 534 -4.52 -28.36 29.58
C THR A 534 -3.91 -27.76 28.33
N ASP A 535 -2.73 -28.23 28.01
CA ASP A 535 -1.97 -27.88 26.83
C ASP A 535 -2.82 -28.03 25.55
N PRO A 536 -3.20 -26.94 24.90
CA PRO A 536 -3.93 -27.01 23.63
C PRO A 536 -3.03 -27.45 22.47
N LEU A 537 -1.78 -27.82 22.74
CA LEU A 537 -0.77 -28.15 21.74
C LEU A 537 -1.23 -29.21 20.77
N LYS A 538 -1.92 -30.26 21.24
CA LYS A 538 -2.44 -31.34 20.39
C LYS A 538 -3.44 -30.80 19.38
N GLN A 539 -4.35 -29.89 19.78
CA GLN A 539 -5.32 -29.26 18.90
C GLN A 539 -4.64 -28.26 17.96
N LEU A 540 -3.65 -27.48 18.46
CA LEU A 540 -2.85 -26.57 17.62
C LEU A 540 -2.08 -27.34 16.53
N VAL A 541 -1.47 -28.47 16.87
CA VAL A 541 -0.80 -29.35 15.90
C VAL A 541 -1.81 -29.91 14.88
N ALA A 542 -2.99 -30.33 15.34
CA ALA A 542 -4.04 -30.82 14.45
C ALA A 542 -4.55 -29.73 13.48
N ALA A 543 -4.57 -28.47 13.89
CA ALA A 543 -4.98 -27.34 13.05
C ALA A 543 -4.06 -27.10 11.83
N ALA A 544 -2.84 -27.64 11.83
CA ALA A 544 -1.98 -27.66 10.64
C ALA A 544 -2.58 -28.50 9.49
N GLY A 545 -3.50 -29.39 9.80
CA GLY A 545 -4.26 -30.19 8.81
C GLY A 545 -5.59 -29.58 8.35
N ASP A 546 -5.96 -28.39 8.84
CA ASP A 546 -7.25 -27.76 8.51
C ASP A 546 -7.46 -27.64 6.99
N SER A 547 -8.70 -27.75 6.55
CA SER A 547 -9.07 -27.62 5.14
C SER A 547 -8.87 -26.21 4.61
N VAL A 548 -8.98 -25.18 5.48
CA VAL A 548 -8.92 -23.76 5.13
C VAL A 548 -7.51 -23.22 5.31
N ALA A 549 -6.91 -22.67 4.26
CA ALA A 549 -5.54 -22.14 4.25
C ALA A 549 -5.31 -21.06 5.34
N ARG A 550 -6.28 -20.21 5.57
CA ARG A 550 -6.16 -19.16 6.57
C ARG A 550 -6.10 -19.71 8.00
N VAL A 551 -6.83 -20.77 8.30
CA VAL A 551 -6.74 -21.46 9.61
C VAL A 551 -5.35 -22.06 9.78
N ARG A 552 -4.80 -22.70 8.75
CA ARG A 552 -3.41 -23.23 8.79
C ARG A 552 -2.37 -22.10 8.95
N PHE A 553 -2.57 -20.97 8.26
CA PHE A 553 -1.71 -19.78 8.42
C PHE A 553 -1.66 -19.31 9.87
N VAL A 554 -2.82 -19.18 10.50
CA VAL A 554 -2.91 -18.76 11.92
C VAL A 554 -2.32 -19.81 12.86
N ALA A 555 -2.55 -21.09 12.58
CA ALA A 555 -1.90 -22.18 13.31
C ALA A 555 -0.37 -22.07 13.24
N ALA A 556 0.21 -21.76 12.06
CA ALA A 556 1.64 -21.55 11.91
C ALA A 556 2.17 -20.40 12.78
N LEU A 557 1.44 -19.27 12.84
CA LEU A 557 1.82 -18.13 13.68
C LEU A 557 1.87 -18.49 15.16
N VAL A 558 0.89 -19.27 15.64
CA VAL A 558 0.80 -19.68 17.04
C VAL A 558 1.83 -20.77 17.34
N LEU A 559 1.90 -21.84 16.55
CA LEU A 559 2.87 -22.93 16.69
C LEU A 559 4.31 -22.43 16.67
N GLY A 560 4.59 -21.35 15.94
CA GLY A 560 5.91 -20.72 15.95
C GLY A 560 6.40 -20.25 17.32
N SER A 561 5.51 -20.07 18.28
CA SER A 561 5.82 -19.69 19.67
C SER A 561 5.77 -20.87 20.67
N HIS A 562 5.50 -22.09 20.18
CA HIS A 562 5.37 -23.28 21.02
C HIS A 562 6.50 -24.26 20.74
N GLU A 563 6.86 -25.00 21.79
CA GLU A 563 7.76 -26.15 21.72
C GLU A 563 6.98 -27.41 22.04
N GLY A 564 7.44 -28.57 21.58
CA GLY A 564 6.84 -29.86 21.90
C GLY A 564 6.65 -30.77 20.71
N ALA A 565 6.15 -31.97 21.00
CA ALA A 565 6.02 -33.04 20.01
C ALA A 565 5.08 -32.67 18.86
N GLY A 566 5.53 -32.86 17.62
CA GLY A 566 4.76 -32.64 16.41
C GLY A 566 4.72 -31.17 15.90
N VAL A 567 5.23 -30.20 16.67
CA VAL A 567 5.20 -28.79 16.27
C VAL A 567 5.99 -28.57 14.98
N VAL A 568 7.22 -29.09 14.93
CA VAL A 568 8.09 -28.91 13.75
C VAL A 568 7.53 -29.62 12.53
N ASP A 569 6.98 -30.82 12.69
CA ASP A 569 6.33 -31.56 11.60
C ASP A 569 5.07 -30.82 11.09
N ALA A 570 4.27 -30.24 11.99
CA ALA A 570 3.11 -29.44 11.63
C ALA A 570 3.51 -28.17 10.84
N LEU A 571 4.52 -27.45 11.33
CA LEU A 571 5.06 -26.29 10.61
C LEU A 571 5.61 -26.67 9.23
N ALA A 572 6.31 -27.79 9.09
CA ALA A 572 6.82 -28.26 7.81
C ALA A 572 5.70 -28.64 6.84
N ALA A 573 4.65 -29.29 7.34
CA ALA A 573 3.48 -29.63 6.53
C ALA A 573 2.74 -28.39 5.99
N ILE A 574 2.55 -27.35 6.82
CA ILE A 574 1.96 -26.07 6.39
C ILE A 574 2.88 -25.41 5.37
N ALA A 575 4.18 -25.32 5.67
CA ALA A 575 5.16 -24.66 4.81
C ALA A 575 5.16 -25.21 3.39
N VAL A 576 5.10 -26.54 3.24
CA VAL A 576 5.12 -27.18 1.92
C VAL A 576 3.74 -27.07 1.25
N ARG A 577 2.66 -27.38 1.97
CA ARG A 577 1.30 -27.36 1.42
C ARG A 577 0.93 -25.98 0.86
N ASP A 578 1.17 -24.94 1.66
CA ASP A 578 0.82 -23.55 1.36
C ASP A 578 2.05 -22.74 0.88
N GLY A 579 3.11 -23.43 0.44
CA GLY A 579 4.40 -22.81 0.14
C GLY A 579 4.39 -21.82 -1.03
N GLU A 580 3.37 -21.81 -1.86
CA GLU A 580 3.19 -20.79 -2.90
C GLU A 580 2.66 -19.47 -2.33
N ASP A 581 1.99 -19.50 -1.18
CA ASP A 581 1.57 -18.31 -0.45
C ASP A 581 2.74 -17.74 0.37
N ARG A 582 3.20 -16.56 0.00
CA ARG A 582 4.30 -15.86 0.71
C ARG A 582 4.02 -15.61 2.19
N TRP A 583 2.74 -15.40 2.56
CA TRP A 583 2.34 -15.16 3.94
C TRP A 583 2.44 -16.44 4.78
N ALA A 584 2.03 -17.56 4.22
CA ALA A 584 2.18 -18.87 4.87
C ALA A 584 3.65 -19.20 5.12
N ARG A 585 4.52 -18.97 4.12
CA ARG A 585 5.98 -19.13 4.31
C ARG A 585 6.52 -18.21 5.41
N ALA A 586 6.15 -16.93 5.37
CA ALA A 586 6.59 -15.97 6.38
C ALA A 586 6.12 -16.34 7.79
N ALA A 587 4.87 -16.81 7.94
CA ALA A 587 4.31 -17.25 9.22
C ALA A 587 5.10 -18.41 9.81
N VAL A 588 5.40 -19.45 9.02
CA VAL A 588 6.20 -20.60 9.46
C VAL A 588 7.63 -20.15 9.77
N LEU A 589 8.30 -19.50 8.81
CA LEU A 589 9.73 -19.18 8.91
C LEU A 589 10.04 -18.14 9.98
N SER A 590 9.08 -17.28 10.33
CA SER A 590 9.22 -16.38 11.48
C SER A 590 9.33 -17.13 12.81
N GLY A 591 8.70 -18.28 12.93
CA GLY A 591 8.60 -19.06 14.19
C GLY A 591 9.59 -20.22 14.33
N ILE A 592 10.42 -20.54 13.34
CA ILE A 592 11.32 -21.69 13.42
C ILE A 592 12.51 -21.48 14.34
N GLY A 593 12.98 -20.23 14.53
CA GLY A 593 14.05 -19.87 15.48
C GLY A 593 15.29 -20.76 15.40
N SER A 594 15.70 -21.35 16.52
CA SER A 594 16.85 -22.27 16.62
C SER A 594 16.61 -23.66 16.04
N ARG A 595 15.37 -23.97 15.60
CA ARG A 595 14.96 -25.32 15.14
C ARG A 595 15.26 -25.55 13.64
N LEU A 596 16.18 -24.82 13.04
CA LEU A 596 16.50 -24.85 11.61
C LEU A 596 16.82 -26.25 11.09
N GLU A 597 17.69 -27.01 11.78
CA GLU A 597 18.10 -28.34 11.30
C GLU A 597 16.98 -29.39 11.45
N GLU A 598 16.22 -29.32 12.54
CA GLU A 598 15.07 -30.20 12.75
C GLU A 598 13.97 -29.92 11.69
N PHE A 599 13.72 -28.65 11.45
CA PHE A 599 12.74 -28.21 10.44
C PHE A 599 13.15 -28.64 9.02
N THR A 600 14.43 -28.52 8.68
CA THR A 600 14.94 -28.99 7.38
C THR A 600 14.66 -30.47 7.18
N ARG A 601 14.96 -31.31 8.20
CA ARG A 601 14.66 -32.74 8.15
C ARG A 601 13.16 -33.06 8.03
N ALA A 602 12.32 -32.26 8.68
CA ALA A 602 10.87 -32.39 8.57
C ALA A 602 10.35 -31.99 7.17
N LEU A 603 10.91 -30.92 6.58
CA LEU A 603 10.58 -30.52 5.20
C LEU A 603 10.87 -31.63 4.18
N GLU A 604 11.99 -32.32 4.30
CA GLU A 604 12.35 -33.43 3.41
C GLU A 604 11.28 -34.55 3.41
N ARG A 605 10.69 -34.85 4.57
CA ARG A 605 9.62 -35.83 4.70
C ARG A 605 8.31 -35.38 4.04
N THR A 606 8.08 -34.09 3.91
CA THR A 606 6.83 -33.50 3.39
C THR A 606 6.93 -33.01 1.95
N ARG A 607 8.10 -33.11 1.30
CA ARG A 607 8.39 -32.54 -0.03
C ARG A 607 7.39 -32.91 -1.14
N THR A 608 6.82 -34.11 -1.08
CA THR A 608 5.87 -34.61 -2.09
C THR A 608 4.48 -34.00 -1.99
N LEU A 609 4.14 -33.31 -0.91
CA LEU A 609 2.82 -32.66 -0.73
C LEU A 609 2.59 -31.54 -1.74
N ASN A 610 3.61 -30.73 -2.02
CA ASN A 610 3.61 -29.67 -3.04
C ASN A 610 5.07 -29.34 -3.43
N PRO A 611 5.60 -29.93 -4.52
CA PRO A 611 6.99 -29.70 -4.93
C PRO A 611 7.31 -28.25 -5.26
N ALA A 612 6.35 -27.48 -5.81
CA ALA A 612 6.54 -26.06 -6.12
C ALA A 612 6.64 -25.24 -4.82
N GLY A 613 5.75 -25.49 -3.88
CA GLY A 613 5.80 -24.89 -2.54
C GLY A 613 7.09 -25.23 -1.80
N TYR A 614 7.51 -26.51 -1.85
CA TYR A 614 8.77 -26.97 -1.25
C TYR A 614 9.99 -26.18 -1.77
N ALA A 615 10.09 -25.97 -3.09
CA ALA A 615 11.19 -25.21 -3.70
C ALA A 615 11.27 -23.77 -3.17
N LEU A 616 10.12 -23.11 -3.02
CA LEU A 616 10.04 -21.75 -2.49
C LEU A 616 10.43 -21.65 -1.01
N VAL A 617 9.97 -22.62 -0.23
CA VAL A 617 10.32 -22.71 1.20
C VAL A 617 11.81 -22.95 1.38
N MET A 618 12.41 -23.84 0.58
CA MET A 618 13.84 -24.14 0.63
C MET A 618 14.71 -22.93 0.27
N GLU A 619 14.28 -22.12 -0.69
CA GLU A 619 14.96 -20.85 -1.04
C GLU A 619 14.96 -19.88 0.15
N ASP A 620 13.79 -19.64 0.76
CA ASP A 620 13.66 -18.73 1.90
C ASP A 620 14.37 -19.27 3.15
N LEU A 621 14.30 -20.59 3.42
CA LEU A 621 14.99 -21.24 4.52
C LEU A 621 16.51 -21.15 4.36
N ALA A 622 17.02 -21.40 3.17
CA ALA A 622 18.45 -21.28 2.86
C ALA A 622 18.96 -19.86 3.06
N ARG A 623 18.16 -18.85 2.74
CA ARG A 623 18.47 -17.44 3.02
C ARG A 623 18.62 -17.18 4.52
N ILE A 624 17.75 -17.76 5.35
CA ILE A 624 17.85 -17.68 6.82
C ILE A 624 19.13 -18.37 7.31
N TYR A 625 19.46 -19.56 6.80
CA TYR A 625 20.73 -20.24 7.09
C TYR A 625 21.91 -19.32 6.78
N GLY A 626 21.96 -18.73 5.58
CA GLY A 626 23.00 -17.81 5.21
C GLY A 626 23.11 -16.60 6.13
N GLY A 627 21.98 -16.08 6.63
CA GLY A 627 21.91 -14.92 7.51
C GLY A 627 22.36 -15.18 8.96
N GLY A 628 22.07 -16.37 9.51
CA GLY A 628 22.16 -16.63 10.96
C GLY A 628 22.97 -17.84 11.38
N ALA A 629 23.06 -18.88 10.54
CA ALA A 629 23.73 -20.12 10.92
C ALA A 629 25.27 -20.00 10.87
N SER A 630 25.98 -20.87 11.58
CA SER A 630 27.45 -20.93 11.49
C SER A 630 27.89 -21.33 10.10
N LEU A 631 29.13 -20.98 9.75
CA LEU A 631 29.73 -21.37 8.47
C LEU A 631 29.67 -22.89 8.26
N GLU A 632 29.96 -23.69 9.30
CA GLU A 632 29.89 -25.14 9.27
C GLU A 632 28.47 -25.67 9.01
N SER A 633 27.44 -25.04 9.61
CA SER A 633 26.03 -25.38 9.34
C SER A 633 25.62 -25.04 7.91
N CYS A 634 26.06 -23.89 7.39
CA CYS A 634 25.85 -23.51 6.00
C CYS A 634 26.51 -24.52 5.03
N GLN A 635 27.72 -24.95 5.34
CA GLN A 635 28.45 -25.92 4.54
C GLN A 635 27.75 -27.30 4.54
N ARG A 636 27.30 -27.76 5.71
CA ARG A 636 26.50 -29.01 5.82
C ARG A 636 25.22 -28.91 4.99
N PHE A 637 24.52 -27.79 5.07
CA PHE A 637 23.31 -27.56 4.31
C PHE A 637 23.58 -27.65 2.80
N ILE A 638 24.62 -27.01 2.28
CA ILE A 638 24.98 -27.08 0.86
C ILE A 638 25.33 -28.53 0.45
N THR A 639 26.15 -29.22 1.26
CA THR A 639 26.56 -30.59 0.95
C THR A 639 25.33 -31.49 0.83
N GLN A 640 24.38 -31.35 1.72
CA GLN A 640 23.12 -32.08 1.68
C GLN A 640 22.28 -31.73 0.45
N MET A 641 22.19 -30.43 0.10
CA MET A 641 21.45 -29.97 -1.08
C MET A 641 22.01 -30.47 -2.40
N LEU A 642 23.34 -30.58 -2.49
CA LEU A 642 24.03 -31.01 -3.71
C LEU A 642 24.24 -32.52 -3.81
N ALA A 643 23.92 -33.28 -2.77
CA ALA A 643 24.05 -34.77 -2.75
C ALA A 643 23.05 -35.46 -3.67
N ASP A 644 21.92 -34.83 -4.01
CA ASP A 644 20.90 -35.41 -4.90
C ASP A 644 20.96 -34.78 -6.30
N ASP A 645 21.58 -35.49 -7.23
CA ASP A 645 21.83 -35.04 -8.61
C ASP A 645 20.55 -34.87 -9.46
N ARG A 646 19.40 -35.30 -8.97
CA ARG A 646 18.15 -35.41 -9.75
C ARG A 646 17.16 -34.28 -9.56
N GLU A 647 17.31 -33.42 -8.57
CA GLU A 647 16.31 -32.37 -8.19
C GLU A 647 16.82 -30.94 -8.27
N LEU A 648 17.42 -30.55 -9.40
CA LEU A 648 17.93 -29.19 -9.63
C LEU A 648 16.85 -28.09 -9.49
N THR A 649 15.56 -28.47 -9.54
CA THR A 649 14.41 -27.55 -9.46
C THR A 649 14.34 -26.74 -8.18
N TRP A 650 14.77 -27.33 -7.06
CA TRP A 650 14.77 -26.66 -5.75
C TRP A 650 16.19 -26.43 -5.19
N CYS A 651 17.18 -27.26 -5.60
CA CYS A 651 18.56 -27.11 -5.12
C CYS A 651 19.17 -25.78 -5.56
N LEU A 652 19.01 -25.36 -6.82
CA LEU A 652 19.56 -24.12 -7.32
C LEU A 652 18.97 -22.87 -6.62
N PRO A 653 17.66 -22.72 -6.45
CA PRO A 653 17.09 -21.66 -5.64
C PRO A 653 17.57 -21.67 -4.19
N ALA A 654 17.70 -22.85 -3.56
CA ALA A 654 18.20 -22.97 -2.18
C ALA A 654 19.65 -22.48 -2.06
N VAL A 655 20.55 -22.88 -2.96
CA VAL A 655 21.93 -22.38 -2.98
C VAL A 655 21.99 -20.87 -3.17
N LEU A 656 21.18 -20.33 -4.06
CA LEU A 656 21.07 -18.87 -4.24
C LEU A 656 20.58 -18.17 -2.98
N GLY A 657 19.54 -18.67 -2.36
CA GLY A 657 19.02 -18.14 -1.09
C GLY A 657 20.12 -18.09 -0.03
N LEU A 658 20.88 -19.18 0.12
CA LEU A 658 21.98 -19.23 1.07
C LEU A 658 23.07 -18.16 0.79
N ILE A 659 23.51 -18.06 -0.46
CA ILE A 659 24.49 -17.04 -0.86
C ILE A 659 23.97 -15.62 -0.58
N GLU A 660 22.71 -15.35 -0.88
CA GLU A 660 22.10 -14.05 -0.58
C GLU A 660 22.04 -13.77 0.93
N GLY A 661 21.72 -14.78 1.73
CA GLY A 661 21.69 -14.66 3.19
C GLY A 661 23.05 -14.32 3.81
N THR A 662 24.16 -14.76 3.21
CA THR A 662 25.52 -14.46 3.72
C THR A 662 25.99 -13.03 3.42
N ARG A 663 25.28 -12.29 2.57
CA ARG A 663 25.70 -10.92 2.20
C ARG A 663 25.80 -10.03 3.45
N GLY A 664 26.90 -9.29 3.53
CA GLY A 664 27.16 -8.34 4.63
C GLY A 664 27.61 -8.94 5.95
N ARG A 665 27.72 -10.25 6.08
CA ARG A 665 28.27 -10.89 7.28
C ARG A 665 29.80 -10.73 7.35
N ALA A 666 30.29 -10.41 8.56
CA ALA A 666 31.71 -10.14 8.77
C ALA A 666 32.60 -11.40 8.63
N ASP A 667 32.07 -12.55 9.06
CA ASP A 667 32.74 -13.87 9.00
C ASP A 667 32.89 -14.40 7.55
N PHE A 668 32.15 -13.83 6.58
CA PHE A 668 32.29 -14.16 5.16
C PHE A 668 33.09 -13.12 4.37
N LYS A 669 33.50 -11.99 4.97
CA LYS A 669 34.21 -10.90 4.27
C LYS A 669 35.59 -11.29 3.74
N GLN A 670 36.30 -12.21 4.40
CA GLN A 670 37.65 -12.60 4.00
C GLN A 670 37.71 -13.68 2.89
N GLY A 671 36.60 -14.41 2.66
CA GLY A 671 36.54 -15.47 1.65
C GLY A 671 35.37 -15.32 0.66
N GLY A 672 34.50 -14.32 0.82
CA GLY A 672 33.29 -14.19 0.03
C GLY A 672 32.42 -15.47 0.07
N PRO A 673 31.53 -15.68 -0.90
CA PRO A 673 30.74 -16.92 -1.02
C PRO A 673 31.59 -18.19 -1.14
N ALA A 674 32.87 -18.08 -1.54
CA ALA A 674 33.81 -19.20 -1.62
C ALA A 674 34.04 -19.89 -0.27
N ALA A 675 33.97 -19.18 0.84
CA ALA A 675 34.12 -19.77 2.18
C ALA A 675 33.03 -20.79 2.51
N LEU A 676 31.84 -20.67 1.91
CA LEU A 676 30.72 -21.61 2.09
C LEU A 676 31.04 -23.02 1.59
N PHE A 677 32.01 -23.14 0.70
CA PHE A 677 32.34 -24.36 0.00
C PHE A 677 33.70 -24.97 0.45
N ALA A 678 34.44 -24.25 1.30
CA ALA A 678 35.78 -24.66 1.76
C ALA A 678 35.79 -25.91 2.64
N GLY A 679 34.69 -26.25 3.32
CA GLY A 679 34.60 -27.42 4.21
C GLY A 679 34.30 -28.74 3.52
N ALA A 680 34.04 -28.76 2.22
CA ALA A 680 33.70 -29.98 1.48
C ALA A 680 34.94 -30.80 1.06
N SER A 681 36.18 -30.35 1.36
CA SER A 681 37.43 -31.04 1.08
C SER A 681 38.24 -31.22 2.38
N THR A 682 38.14 -32.41 2.98
CA THR A 682 39.07 -32.86 4.02
C THR A 682 40.41 -33.31 3.41
N GLY A 683 41.30 -32.35 3.08
CA GLY A 683 42.64 -32.62 2.65
C GLY A 683 43.57 -31.42 2.94
N PRO A 684 44.85 -31.65 3.36
CA PRO A 684 45.70 -30.61 3.94
C PRO A 684 46.33 -29.63 2.96
N SER A 685 45.79 -29.38 1.78
CA SER A 685 46.36 -28.43 0.81
C SER A 685 45.31 -27.82 -0.14
N ALA A 686 44.37 -27.03 0.38
CA ALA A 686 43.47 -26.31 -0.49
C ALA A 686 43.69 -24.79 -0.37
N ASN A 687 44.34 -24.21 -1.36
CA ASN A 687 44.29 -22.75 -1.59
C ASN A 687 42.85 -22.29 -1.86
N SER A 688 42.44 -21.14 -1.37
CA SER A 688 41.11 -20.57 -1.45
C SER A 688 40.54 -20.40 -2.88
N GLY A 689 41.30 -20.54 -3.92
CA GLY A 689 40.91 -20.62 -5.33
C GLY A 689 40.34 -21.97 -5.74
N ASP A 690 40.64 -23.04 -5.01
CA ASP A 690 40.30 -24.42 -5.40
C ASP A 690 38.84 -24.77 -5.07
N VAL A 691 38.16 -24.05 -4.17
CA VAL A 691 36.83 -24.35 -3.68
C VAL A 691 35.75 -23.82 -4.63
N PHE A 692 35.97 -22.67 -5.24
CA PHE A 692 35.13 -22.24 -6.36
C PHE A 692 35.27 -23.19 -7.55
N GLN A 693 36.51 -23.70 -7.76
CA GLN A 693 36.78 -24.76 -8.76
C GLN A 693 36.10 -26.09 -8.37
N GLN A 694 35.84 -26.36 -7.09
CA GLN A 694 35.20 -27.59 -6.63
C GLN A 694 33.67 -27.49 -6.72
N LEU A 695 33.05 -26.32 -6.48
CA LEU A 695 31.66 -26.02 -6.90
C LEU A 695 31.55 -26.06 -8.43
N ALA A 696 32.51 -25.46 -9.10
CA ALA A 696 32.62 -25.54 -10.53
C ALA A 696 32.77 -27.00 -11.02
N ARG A 697 33.35 -27.91 -10.24
CA ARG A 697 33.45 -29.35 -10.56
C ARG A 697 32.25 -30.14 -10.09
N MET A 698 31.60 -29.83 -8.96
CA MET A 698 30.45 -30.56 -8.41
C MET A 698 29.11 -30.14 -9.04
N ALA A 699 28.85 -28.86 -9.21
CA ALA A 699 27.70 -28.35 -9.99
C ALA A 699 28.12 -27.92 -11.39
N GLY A 700 29.43 -27.78 -11.68
CA GLY A 700 30.14 -27.43 -12.89
C GLY A 700 29.61 -26.19 -13.57
N PHE A 701 30.35 -25.08 -13.60
CA PHE A 701 30.01 -23.95 -14.47
C PHE A 701 29.65 -24.42 -15.90
N PRO A 702 30.29 -25.45 -16.49
CA PRO A 702 29.83 -26.05 -17.74
C PRO A 702 28.44 -26.66 -17.67
N ARG A 703 28.05 -27.23 -16.53
CA ARG A 703 26.70 -27.76 -16.34
C ARG A 703 25.67 -26.65 -16.12
N LEU A 704 26.00 -25.62 -15.35
CA LEU A 704 25.16 -24.43 -15.19
C LEU A 704 24.99 -23.68 -16.52
N ALA A 705 26.05 -23.57 -17.30
CA ALA A 705 26.02 -23.01 -18.64
C ALA A 705 25.10 -23.80 -19.58
N LYS A 706 25.20 -25.14 -19.54
CA LYS A 706 24.30 -26.01 -20.31
C LYS A 706 22.84 -25.88 -19.86
N LEU A 707 22.57 -25.81 -18.54
CA LEU A 707 21.22 -25.59 -18.00
C LEU A 707 20.67 -24.22 -18.38
N ALA A 708 21.50 -23.17 -18.34
CA ALA A 708 21.13 -21.83 -18.74
C ALA A 708 20.74 -21.74 -20.23
N GLY A 709 21.43 -22.51 -21.08
CA GLY A 709 21.21 -22.58 -22.54
C GLY A 709 20.10 -23.55 -22.97
N ASP A 710 19.65 -24.48 -22.13
CA ASP A 710 18.70 -25.53 -22.52
C ASP A 710 17.25 -25.00 -22.59
N ASP A 711 16.75 -24.76 -23.79
CA ASP A 711 15.41 -24.20 -24.05
C ASP A 711 14.24 -25.16 -23.65
N ARG A 712 14.54 -26.42 -23.33
CA ARG A 712 13.54 -27.41 -22.85
C ARG A 712 13.24 -27.24 -21.36
N LEU A 713 14.10 -26.55 -20.62
CA LEU A 713 13.91 -26.31 -19.19
C LEU A 713 13.02 -25.10 -18.93
N PRO A 714 12.23 -25.11 -17.84
CA PRO A 714 11.46 -23.94 -17.42
C PRO A 714 12.36 -22.72 -17.23
N VAL A 715 11.90 -21.54 -17.68
CA VAL A 715 12.66 -20.28 -17.63
C VAL A 715 13.17 -20.00 -16.22
N ARG A 716 12.39 -20.29 -15.18
CA ARG A 716 12.78 -20.08 -13.77
C ARG A 716 14.06 -20.86 -13.40
N GLN A 717 14.19 -22.12 -13.82
CA GLN A 717 15.40 -22.93 -13.54
C GLN A 717 16.61 -22.36 -14.28
N ARG A 718 16.43 -21.97 -15.53
CA ARG A 718 17.46 -21.32 -16.33
C ARG A 718 17.93 -20.00 -15.70
N VAL A 719 16.99 -19.19 -15.22
CA VAL A 719 17.28 -17.94 -14.48
C VAL A 719 18.12 -18.21 -13.23
N SER A 720 17.82 -19.24 -12.48
CA SER A 720 18.62 -19.65 -11.31
C SER A 720 20.03 -20.06 -11.71
N ALA A 721 20.19 -20.83 -12.79
CA ALA A 721 21.49 -21.20 -13.33
C ALA A 721 22.30 -19.98 -13.77
N VAL A 722 21.69 -19.03 -14.50
CA VAL A 722 22.30 -17.76 -14.92
C VAL A 722 22.75 -16.93 -13.71
N THR A 723 21.92 -16.90 -12.66
CA THR A 723 22.27 -16.20 -11.44
C THR A 723 23.52 -16.78 -10.77
N LEU A 724 23.61 -18.09 -10.70
CA LEU A 724 24.80 -18.79 -10.15
C LEU A 724 26.03 -18.58 -11.02
N LEU A 725 25.91 -18.56 -12.35
CA LEU A 725 27.01 -18.22 -13.26
C LEU A 725 27.62 -16.86 -12.93
N GLY A 726 26.80 -15.88 -12.50
CA GLY A 726 27.27 -14.55 -12.09
C GLY A 726 28.20 -14.54 -10.87
N TYR A 727 28.35 -15.64 -10.15
CA TYR A 727 29.35 -15.79 -9.06
C TYR A 727 30.66 -16.43 -9.55
N GLY A 728 30.73 -16.84 -10.81
CA GLY A 728 31.95 -17.35 -11.44
C GLY A 728 32.84 -16.25 -12.04
N SER A 729 33.89 -16.67 -12.72
CA SER A 729 34.73 -15.78 -13.51
C SER A 729 34.11 -15.46 -14.87
N PHE A 730 34.48 -14.35 -15.46
CA PHE A 730 34.06 -14.02 -16.82
C PHE A 730 34.55 -15.08 -17.84
N ASP A 731 35.71 -15.66 -17.61
CA ASP A 731 36.31 -16.66 -18.51
C ASP A 731 35.49 -17.98 -18.50
N ASP A 732 34.78 -18.30 -17.38
CA ASP A 732 33.96 -19.50 -17.26
C ASP A 732 32.56 -19.33 -17.85
N ALA A 733 32.02 -18.11 -17.89
CA ALA A 733 30.59 -17.88 -18.17
C ALA A 733 30.33 -16.80 -19.24
N GLY A 734 31.35 -16.04 -19.66
CA GLY A 734 31.15 -14.89 -20.53
C GLY A 734 30.49 -15.21 -21.86
N ASP A 735 30.88 -16.31 -22.49
CA ASP A 735 30.31 -16.71 -23.78
C ASP A 735 28.82 -17.03 -23.68
N VAL A 736 28.42 -17.83 -22.70
CA VAL A 736 26.99 -18.18 -22.45
C VAL A 736 26.17 -16.95 -22.08
N LEU A 737 26.70 -16.10 -21.22
CA LEU A 737 26.00 -14.85 -20.85
C LEU A 737 25.86 -13.93 -22.06
N GLY A 738 26.87 -13.88 -22.96
CA GLY A 738 26.80 -13.16 -24.22
C GLY A 738 25.72 -13.69 -25.15
N GLU A 739 25.57 -15.02 -25.27
CA GLU A 739 24.48 -15.63 -26.06
C GLU A 739 23.09 -15.36 -25.49
N LEU A 740 22.98 -15.32 -24.15
CA LEU A 740 21.70 -15.03 -23.47
C LEU A 740 21.29 -13.56 -23.57
N LEU A 741 22.19 -12.65 -23.94
CA LEU A 741 21.87 -11.25 -24.24
C LEU A 741 21.22 -11.06 -25.62
N ASP A 742 21.19 -12.09 -26.48
CA ASP A 742 20.52 -12.01 -27.79
C ASP A 742 19.06 -11.55 -27.61
N PRO A 743 18.62 -10.50 -28.32
CA PRO A 743 17.26 -9.96 -28.20
C PRO A 743 16.13 -10.93 -28.51
N ARG A 744 16.41 -12.06 -29.13
CA ARG A 744 15.44 -13.13 -29.40
C ARG A 744 15.24 -14.07 -28.21
N ARG A 745 16.10 -14.01 -27.19
CA ARG A 745 15.96 -14.80 -25.96
C ARG A 745 14.89 -14.21 -25.05
N ASP A 746 14.41 -15.03 -24.12
CA ASP A 746 13.46 -14.59 -23.10
C ASP A 746 13.98 -13.38 -22.30
N ALA A 747 13.13 -12.38 -22.10
CA ALA A 747 13.51 -11.14 -21.44
C ALA A 747 13.99 -11.33 -19.98
N ALA A 748 13.49 -12.34 -19.27
CA ALA A 748 13.95 -12.65 -17.91
C ALA A 748 15.36 -13.21 -17.91
N LEU A 749 15.71 -14.03 -18.92
CA LEU A 749 17.08 -14.53 -19.09
C LEU A 749 18.05 -13.42 -19.50
N GLN A 750 17.67 -12.54 -20.45
CA GLN A 750 18.47 -11.36 -20.80
C GLN A 750 18.74 -10.50 -19.58
N LEU A 751 17.70 -10.17 -18.81
CA LEU A 751 17.82 -9.36 -17.60
C LEU A 751 18.76 -9.99 -16.57
N GLN A 752 18.67 -11.30 -16.40
CA GLN A 752 19.51 -12.02 -15.45
C GLN A 752 20.96 -12.13 -15.94
N ALA A 753 21.20 -12.25 -17.26
CA ALA A 753 22.54 -12.18 -17.84
C ALA A 753 23.20 -10.81 -17.61
N VAL A 754 22.46 -9.72 -17.78
CA VAL A 754 22.95 -8.36 -17.45
C VAL A 754 23.38 -8.31 -15.98
N ARG A 755 22.58 -8.83 -15.04
CA ARG A 755 22.90 -8.84 -13.60
C ARG A 755 24.09 -9.73 -13.26
N ALA A 756 24.22 -10.88 -13.94
CA ALA A 756 25.35 -11.75 -13.76
C ALA A 756 26.66 -11.04 -14.17
N LEU A 757 26.67 -10.35 -15.31
CA LEU A 757 27.81 -9.56 -15.78
C LEU A 757 28.11 -8.36 -14.88
N GLU A 758 27.06 -7.69 -14.35
CA GLU A 758 27.20 -6.65 -13.34
C GLU A 758 27.89 -7.18 -12.07
N ARG A 759 27.45 -8.33 -11.57
CA ARG A 759 28.01 -8.97 -10.37
C ARG A 759 29.49 -9.30 -10.57
N MET A 760 29.86 -9.86 -11.71
CA MET A 760 31.28 -10.13 -12.08
C MET A 760 32.08 -8.83 -12.11
N GLY A 761 31.53 -7.74 -12.65
CA GLY A 761 32.16 -6.42 -12.71
C GLY A 761 33.37 -6.34 -13.62
N ALA A 762 33.53 -7.31 -14.53
CA ALA A 762 34.64 -7.36 -15.48
C ALA A 762 34.44 -6.38 -16.65
N THR A 763 35.46 -5.68 -17.06
CA THR A 763 35.48 -4.76 -18.23
C THR A 763 34.95 -5.46 -19.49
N ARG A 764 35.42 -6.68 -19.77
CA ARG A 764 34.93 -7.50 -20.89
C ARG A 764 33.44 -7.77 -20.84
N GLY A 765 32.88 -7.95 -19.62
CA GLY A 765 31.45 -8.10 -19.43
C GLY A 765 30.67 -6.82 -19.74
N ALA A 766 31.19 -5.66 -19.35
CA ALA A 766 30.61 -4.37 -19.67
C ALA A 766 30.63 -4.09 -21.19
N GLU A 767 31.71 -4.48 -21.86
CA GLU A 767 31.88 -4.36 -23.32
C GLU A 767 30.83 -5.20 -24.08
N LEU A 768 30.50 -6.42 -23.58
CA LEU A 768 29.39 -7.22 -24.14
C LEU A 768 28.04 -6.48 -24.05
N LEU A 769 27.79 -5.80 -22.94
CA LEU A 769 26.53 -5.08 -22.71
C LEU A 769 26.32 -3.91 -23.68
N VAL A 770 27.42 -3.26 -24.12
CA VAL A 770 27.34 -2.05 -24.96
C VAL A 770 27.57 -2.34 -26.46
N ARG A 771 27.68 -3.61 -26.85
CA ARG A 771 27.81 -3.95 -28.27
C ARG A 771 26.70 -3.29 -29.08
N THR A 772 27.05 -2.59 -30.14
CA THR A 772 26.15 -1.78 -30.95
C THR A 772 25.02 -2.64 -31.55
N ASP A 773 25.35 -3.86 -32.02
CA ASP A 773 24.35 -4.81 -32.56
C ASP A 773 23.39 -5.34 -31.55
N HIS A 774 23.70 -5.31 -30.26
CA HIS A 774 22.81 -5.66 -29.15
C HIS A 774 22.06 -4.44 -28.64
N TRP A 775 22.78 -3.33 -28.34
CA TRP A 775 22.19 -2.15 -27.73
C TRP A 775 20.98 -1.61 -28.50
N THR A 776 21.08 -1.52 -29.83
CA THR A 776 20.01 -1.00 -30.68
C THR A 776 18.75 -1.87 -30.66
N LYS A 777 18.90 -3.17 -30.36
CA LYS A 777 17.81 -4.17 -30.36
C LYS A 777 17.26 -4.46 -28.97
N TYR A 778 17.92 -4.04 -27.88
CA TYR A 778 17.40 -4.24 -26.53
C TYR A 778 16.07 -3.54 -26.32
N THR A 779 15.18 -4.22 -25.63
CA THR A 779 13.94 -3.60 -25.13
C THR A 779 14.27 -2.47 -24.15
N PRO A 780 13.38 -1.50 -23.93
CA PRO A 780 13.59 -0.45 -22.94
C PRO A 780 13.95 -0.97 -21.55
N LYS A 781 13.33 -2.07 -21.11
CA LYS A 781 13.64 -2.71 -19.81
C LYS A 781 15.08 -3.21 -19.74
N ILE A 782 15.55 -3.86 -20.79
CA ILE A 782 16.93 -4.36 -20.84
C ILE A 782 17.92 -3.17 -20.93
N ARG A 783 17.63 -2.14 -21.72
CA ARG A 783 18.47 -0.92 -21.76
C ARG A 783 18.61 -0.27 -20.39
N THR A 784 17.51 -0.15 -19.65
CA THR A 784 17.52 0.38 -18.29
C THR A 784 18.38 -0.46 -17.35
N ALA A 785 18.32 -1.78 -17.47
CA ALA A 785 19.15 -2.70 -16.68
C ALA A 785 20.64 -2.58 -17.06
N VAL A 786 20.95 -2.50 -18.35
CA VAL A 786 22.33 -2.31 -18.84
C VAL A 786 22.91 -1.00 -18.31
N VAL A 787 22.17 0.11 -18.40
CA VAL A 787 22.61 1.40 -17.85
C VAL A 787 22.82 1.30 -16.33
N ALA A 788 21.92 0.61 -15.62
CA ALA A 788 22.08 0.39 -14.19
C ALA A 788 23.37 -0.34 -13.86
N ALA A 789 23.63 -1.45 -14.55
CA ALA A 789 24.84 -2.25 -14.40
C ALA A 789 26.10 -1.44 -14.68
N LEU A 790 26.12 -0.68 -15.77
CA LEU A 790 27.26 0.14 -16.16
C LEU A 790 27.56 1.28 -15.16
N CYS A 791 26.56 1.75 -14.42
CA CYS A 791 26.72 2.76 -13.36
C CYS A 791 27.13 2.19 -11.99
N SER A 792 27.28 0.87 -11.84
CA SER A 792 27.42 0.23 -10.52
C SER A 792 28.88 0.15 -10.01
N LYS A 793 29.86 0.01 -10.89
CA LYS A 793 31.28 -0.20 -10.55
C LYS A 793 32.21 0.67 -11.40
N PRO A 794 33.34 1.16 -10.84
CA PRO A 794 34.25 2.05 -11.57
C PRO A 794 34.69 1.53 -12.95
N ALA A 795 35.09 0.26 -13.07
CA ALA A 795 35.49 -0.35 -14.34
C ALA A 795 34.36 -0.37 -15.39
N MET A 796 33.10 -0.52 -14.93
CA MET A 796 31.92 -0.51 -15.81
C MET A 796 31.53 0.93 -16.20
N ILE A 797 31.72 1.91 -15.29
CA ILE A 797 31.49 3.34 -15.56
C ILE A 797 32.40 3.84 -16.68
N GLU A 798 33.64 3.36 -16.72
CA GLU A 798 34.56 3.70 -17.80
C GLU A 798 34.06 3.25 -19.17
N VAL A 799 33.53 2.03 -19.25
CA VAL A 799 32.94 1.50 -20.49
C VAL A 799 31.66 2.30 -20.86
N LEU A 800 30.85 2.70 -19.88
CA LEU A 800 29.69 3.58 -20.10
C LEU A 800 30.11 4.89 -20.78
N PHE A 801 31.09 5.59 -20.22
CA PHE A 801 31.57 6.86 -20.77
C PHE A 801 32.16 6.71 -22.17
N ASN A 802 32.89 5.62 -22.43
CA ASN A 802 33.39 5.31 -23.78
C ASN A 802 32.22 5.09 -24.76
N ALA A 803 31.19 4.31 -24.38
CA ALA A 803 29.99 4.07 -25.19
C ALA A 803 29.20 5.36 -25.45
N MET A 804 29.18 6.29 -24.49
CA MET A 804 28.54 7.60 -24.67
C MET A 804 29.35 8.48 -25.66
N GLN A 805 30.66 8.50 -25.57
CA GLN A 805 31.54 9.23 -26.49
C GLN A 805 31.44 8.70 -27.93
N GLN A 806 31.29 7.39 -28.08
CA GLN A 806 31.09 6.71 -29.38
C GLN A 806 29.66 6.87 -29.93
N GLY A 807 28.71 7.47 -29.13
CA GLY A 807 27.32 7.66 -29.51
C GLY A 807 26.44 6.39 -29.44
N THR A 808 26.99 5.29 -28.94
CA THR A 808 26.20 4.05 -28.73
C THR A 808 25.13 4.25 -27.68
N ILE A 809 25.46 4.87 -26.54
CA ILE A 809 24.53 5.20 -25.46
C ILE A 809 24.33 6.72 -25.42
N PRO A 810 23.14 7.24 -25.71
CA PRO A 810 22.89 8.67 -25.59
C PRO A 810 22.90 9.12 -24.12
N PRO A 811 23.44 10.32 -23.79
CA PRO A 811 23.42 10.84 -22.42
C PRO A 811 22.01 10.89 -21.77
N ALA A 812 20.99 11.08 -22.58
CA ALA A 812 19.59 11.07 -22.14
C ALA A 812 19.11 9.70 -21.64
N ALA A 813 19.79 8.59 -21.98
CA ALA A 813 19.46 7.27 -21.46
C ALA A 813 19.83 7.09 -19.98
N ILE A 814 20.63 8.01 -19.41
CA ILE A 814 21.06 7.99 -18.01
C ILE A 814 20.04 8.81 -17.21
N SER A 815 19.35 8.18 -16.28
CA SER A 815 18.37 8.86 -15.42
C SER A 815 18.99 9.98 -14.58
N ALA A 816 18.20 10.99 -14.21
CA ALA A 816 18.68 12.17 -13.49
C ALA A 816 19.37 11.81 -12.16
N ASP A 817 18.85 10.84 -11.41
CA ASP A 817 19.42 10.35 -10.16
C ASP A 817 20.81 9.73 -10.37
N ARG A 818 20.99 8.97 -11.47
CA ARG A 818 22.30 8.38 -11.82
C ARG A 818 23.29 9.42 -12.30
N ARG A 819 22.84 10.39 -13.09
CA ARG A 819 23.69 11.53 -13.48
C ARG A 819 24.21 12.28 -12.27
N GLU A 820 23.30 12.58 -11.31
CA GLU A 820 23.69 13.26 -10.07
C GLU A 820 24.74 12.46 -9.27
N ARG A 821 24.55 11.15 -9.14
CA ARG A 821 25.53 10.28 -8.46
C ARG A 821 26.87 10.24 -9.17
N LEU A 822 26.91 10.18 -10.50
CA LEU A 822 28.14 10.23 -11.27
C LEU A 822 28.84 11.58 -11.14
N LEU A 823 28.09 12.68 -11.15
CA LEU A 823 28.60 14.05 -10.93
C LEU A 823 29.11 14.27 -9.49
N LYS A 824 28.60 13.53 -8.51
CA LYS A 824 29.02 13.57 -7.10
C LYS A 824 29.89 12.37 -6.69
N HIS A 825 30.39 11.59 -7.66
CA HIS A 825 31.16 10.36 -7.38
C HIS A 825 32.42 10.66 -6.59
N ASN A 826 32.87 9.74 -5.71
CA ASN A 826 34.07 9.93 -4.88
C ASN A 826 35.37 10.07 -5.72
N SER A 827 35.47 9.39 -6.87
CA SER A 827 36.61 9.54 -7.79
C SER A 827 36.55 10.86 -8.56
N PRO A 828 37.61 11.72 -8.49
CA PRO A 828 37.66 12.95 -9.27
C PRO A 828 37.60 12.70 -10.78
N GLU A 829 38.21 11.62 -11.25
CA GLU A 829 38.28 11.25 -12.67
C GLU A 829 36.88 10.94 -13.23
N ILE A 830 36.08 10.15 -12.47
CA ILE A 830 34.70 9.85 -12.84
C ILE A 830 33.87 11.14 -12.85
N ARG A 831 34.03 12.03 -11.86
CA ARG A 831 33.31 13.32 -11.85
C ARG A 831 33.64 14.16 -13.09
N HIS A 832 34.91 14.30 -13.41
CA HIS A 832 35.35 15.10 -14.58
C HIS A 832 34.76 14.55 -15.89
N ARG A 833 34.80 13.23 -16.07
CA ARG A 833 34.18 12.58 -17.23
C ARG A 833 32.67 12.69 -17.25
N ALA A 834 32.02 12.62 -16.10
CA ALA A 834 30.57 12.84 -15.98
C ALA A 834 30.20 14.28 -16.39
N GLU A 835 30.93 15.28 -15.90
CA GLU A 835 30.74 16.68 -16.29
C GLU A 835 30.82 16.85 -17.79
N ALA A 836 31.90 16.33 -18.43
CA ALA A 836 32.10 16.43 -19.88
C ALA A 836 30.94 15.77 -20.68
N ASN A 837 30.45 14.61 -20.24
CA ASN A 837 29.38 13.88 -20.94
C ASN A 837 27.99 14.47 -20.72
N PHE A 838 27.74 15.11 -19.57
CA PHE A 838 26.42 15.66 -19.23
C PHE A 838 26.33 17.19 -19.42
N GLN A 839 27.43 17.88 -19.80
CA GLN A 839 27.47 19.34 -19.96
C GLN A 839 26.36 19.88 -20.89
N LYS A 840 26.02 19.15 -21.95
CA LYS A 840 24.94 19.52 -22.88
C LYS A 840 23.53 19.29 -22.31
N LEU A 841 23.40 18.47 -21.27
CA LEU A 841 22.14 18.20 -20.59
C LEU A 841 21.94 19.09 -19.35
N ALA A 842 23.04 19.56 -18.73
CA ALA A 842 23.02 20.32 -17.47
C ALA A 842 22.61 21.79 -17.60
N GLY A 843 22.49 22.33 -18.83
CA GLY A 843 22.26 23.77 -19.08
C GLY A 843 20.81 24.17 -19.39
N GLY A 844 19.84 23.30 -19.36
CA GLY A 844 18.49 23.63 -19.78
C GLY A 844 17.50 23.68 -18.61
N ASP A 845 16.92 24.85 -18.37
CA ASP A 845 15.64 24.99 -17.70
C ASP A 845 14.63 24.12 -18.46
N ARG A 846 14.29 22.92 -17.91
CA ARG A 846 13.42 21.92 -18.57
C ARG A 846 12.06 22.53 -18.94
N MET A 847 11.63 23.54 -18.18
CA MET A 847 10.44 24.30 -18.48
C MET A 847 10.61 25.13 -19.78
N LYS A 848 11.77 25.69 -20.07
CA LYS A 848 12.03 26.37 -21.36
C LYS A 848 12.01 25.39 -22.53
N VAL A 849 12.55 24.18 -22.33
CA VAL A 849 12.47 23.11 -23.34
C VAL A 849 11.01 22.76 -23.63
N TYR A 850 10.20 22.57 -22.58
CA TYR A 850 8.75 22.34 -22.72
C TYR A 850 8.08 23.49 -23.50
N GLN A 851 8.34 24.74 -23.09
CA GLN A 851 7.76 25.90 -23.78
C GLN A 851 8.15 25.95 -25.27
N GLY A 852 9.41 25.62 -25.61
CA GLY A 852 9.90 25.54 -26.99
C GLY A 852 9.30 24.41 -27.83
N LEU A 853 8.78 23.37 -27.17
CA LEU A 853 8.16 22.21 -27.82
C LEU A 853 6.63 22.21 -27.76
N ARG A 854 6.04 23.22 -27.13
CA ARG A 854 4.58 23.26 -26.87
C ARG A 854 3.72 23.17 -28.14
N GLU A 855 4.22 23.66 -29.27
CA GLU A 855 3.55 23.56 -30.57
C GLU A 855 3.26 22.13 -31.03
N ILE A 856 4.00 21.12 -30.50
CA ILE A 856 3.83 19.70 -30.83
C ILE A 856 2.39 19.22 -30.57
N VAL A 857 1.73 19.78 -29.57
CA VAL A 857 0.35 19.39 -29.21
C VAL A 857 -0.67 19.68 -30.34
N ASN A 858 -0.32 20.58 -31.25
CA ASN A 858 -1.15 20.93 -32.41
C ASN A 858 -0.83 20.07 -33.63
N LEU A 859 0.21 19.24 -33.59
CA LEU A 859 0.53 18.37 -34.72
C LEU A 859 -0.44 17.18 -34.78
N PRO A 860 -0.86 16.74 -35.96
CA PRO A 860 -1.65 15.53 -36.10
C PRO A 860 -0.82 14.31 -35.66
N GLY A 861 -1.37 13.46 -34.80
CA GLY A 861 -0.73 12.25 -34.34
C GLY A 861 -1.45 10.98 -34.75
N GLU A 862 -0.70 9.96 -35.16
CA GLU A 862 -1.20 8.63 -35.48
C GLU A 862 -1.05 7.68 -34.29
N ALA A 863 -2.16 7.28 -33.62
CA ALA A 863 -2.13 6.44 -32.43
C ALA A 863 -1.41 5.09 -32.65
N LYS A 864 -1.56 4.46 -33.84
CA LYS A 864 -0.90 3.19 -34.13
C LYS A 864 0.63 3.30 -34.08
N ARG A 865 1.19 4.32 -34.69
CA ARG A 865 2.63 4.63 -34.63
C ARG A 865 3.06 5.07 -33.24
N GLY A 866 2.16 5.75 -32.52
CA GLY A 866 2.39 6.12 -31.12
C GLY A 866 2.56 4.90 -30.20
N GLY A 867 1.85 3.81 -30.48
CA GLY A 867 2.02 2.54 -29.77
C GLY A 867 3.44 1.97 -29.94
N GLU A 868 4.01 2.05 -31.13
CA GLU A 868 5.40 1.60 -31.38
C GLU A 868 6.41 2.46 -30.60
N VAL A 869 6.17 3.79 -30.56
CA VAL A 869 6.97 4.71 -29.75
C VAL A 869 6.85 4.40 -28.26
N PHE A 870 5.63 4.14 -27.78
CA PHE A 870 5.39 3.75 -26.39
C PHE A 870 6.16 2.49 -26.00
N VAL A 871 6.08 1.44 -26.82
CA VAL A 871 6.79 0.18 -26.59
C VAL A 871 8.30 0.41 -26.55
N ARG A 872 8.83 1.23 -27.44
CA ARG A 872 10.27 1.54 -27.53
C ARG A 872 10.77 2.39 -26.37
N THR A 873 9.95 3.33 -25.85
CA THR A 873 10.44 4.40 -24.96
C THR A 873 9.86 4.33 -23.54
N CYS A 874 8.61 3.92 -23.37
CA CYS A 874 7.86 4.07 -22.12
C CYS A 874 7.55 2.76 -21.40
N SER A 875 7.35 1.67 -22.15
CA SER A 875 6.83 0.39 -21.64
C SER A 875 7.75 -0.31 -20.63
N ALA A 876 9.03 0.07 -20.56
CA ALA A 876 9.94 -0.46 -19.55
C ALA A 876 9.52 -0.13 -18.12
N CYS A 877 8.98 1.07 -17.93
CA CYS A 877 8.63 1.59 -16.61
C CYS A 877 7.12 1.69 -16.39
N HIS A 878 6.34 1.91 -17.45
CA HIS A 878 4.92 2.19 -17.36
C HIS A 878 4.07 1.07 -17.94
N THR A 879 3.00 0.72 -17.23
CA THR A 879 1.91 -0.09 -17.76
C THR A 879 0.95 0.81 -18.55
N TYR A 880 0.46 0.32 -19.70
CA TYR A 880 -0.63 0.92 -20.47
C TYR A 880 -1.49 -0.19 -21.06
N ALA A 881 -2.81 -0.12 -20.88
CA ALA A 881 -3.76 -1.16 -21.32
C ALA A 881 -3.42 -2.58 -20.83
N GLY A 882 -2.83 -2.68 -19.61
CA GLY A 882 -2.48 -3.96 -19.01
C GLY A 882 -1.12 -4.53 -19.42
N ALA A 883 -0.38 -3.88 -20.32
CA ALA A 883 0.97 -4.31 -20.75
C ALA A 883 2.04 -3.28 -20.36
N GLY A 884 3.19 -3.76 -19.89
CA GLY A 884 4.34 -2.93 -19.51
C GLY A 884 4.82 -3.13 -18.08
N GLY A 885 5.81 -2.30 -17.65
CA GLY A 885 6.46 -2.34 -16.34
C GLY A 885 5.66 -1.62 -15.25
N LYS A 886 6.02 -1.89 -13.98
CA LYS A 886 5.37 -1.32 -12.78
C LYS A 886 6.27 -0.37 -11.99
N VAL A 887 7.33 0.12 -12.59
CA VAL A 887 8.28 1.08 -11.98
C VAL A 887 7.61 2.43 -11.81
N GLY A 888 7.04 2.94 -12.88
CA GLY A 888 6.23 4.14 -12.92
C GLY A 888 4.75 3.85 -12.80
N PRO A 889 3.90 4.88 -12.70
CA PRO A 889 2.46 4.72 -12.66
C PRO A 889 1.92 4.10 -13.97
N ASP A 890 0.79 3.38 -13.85
CA ASP A 890 0.03 2.90 -15.01
C ASP A 890 -0.57 4.10 -15.77
N LEU A 891 -0.24 4.22 -17.05
CA LEU A 891 -0.69 5.30 -17.92
C LEU A 891 -2.06 5.05 -18.55
N THR A 892 -2.74 3.93 -18.29
CA THR A 892 -4.07 3.65 -18.84
C THR A 892 -5.09 4.74 -18.49
N GLY A 893 -4.94 5.36 -17.31
CA GLY A 893 -5.81 6.46 -16.86
C GLY A 893 -5.52 7.81 -17.51
N VAL A 894 -4.35 8.03 -18.13
CA VAL A 894 -3.96 9.35 -18.67
C VAL A 894 -4.67 9.72 -19.99
N ARG A 895 -5.44 8.81 -20.58
CA ARG A 895 -6.13 9.03 -21.87
C ARG A 895 -7.03 10.27 -21.91
N LYS A 896 -7.53 10.71 -20.76
CA LYS A 896 -8.34 11.92 -20.62
C LYS A 896 -7.51 13.17 -20.32
N GLN A 897 -6.19 13.03 -20.13
CA GLN A 897 -5.30 14.17 -19.94
C GLN A 897 -5.14 14.96 -21.26
N THR A 898 -4.81 16.25 -21.12
CA THR A 898 -4.55 17.09 -22.29
C THR A 898 -3.24 16.69 -22.97
N ALA A 899 -3.10 16.99 -24.23
CA ALA A 899 -1.86 16.77 -24.97
C ALA A 899 -0.68 17.52 -24.30
N GLU A 900 -0.94 18.73 -23.80
CA GLU A 900 0.03 19.57 -23.15
C GLU A 900 0.50 18.97 -21.82
N THR A 901 -0.41 18.37 -21.06
CA THR A 901 -0.06 17.70 -19.79
C THR A 901 0.86 16.52 -20.04
N LEU A 902 0.49 15.69 -21.00
CA LEU A 902 1.31 14.55 -21.38
C LEU A 902 2.68 15.02 -21.88
N LEU A 903 2.72 16.06 -22.70
CA LEU A 903 3.95 16.66 -23.16
C LEU A 903 4.80 17.18 -21.97
N LEU A 904 4.17 17.86 -21.03
CA LEU A 904 4.85 18.39 -19.84
C LEU A 904 5.49 17.27 -19.03
N HIS A 905 4.76 16.21 -18.70
CA HIS A 905 5.27 15.09 -17.93
C HIS A 905 6.38 14.32 -18.65
N ILE A 906 6.33 14.27 -19.98
CA ILE A 906 7.40 13.67 -20.80
C ILE A 906 8.67 14.53 -20.75
N ILE A 907 8.54 15.86 -20.86
CA ILE A 907 9.69 16.79 -20.96
C ILE A 907 10.26 17.12 -19.57
N VAL A 908 9.41 17.22 -18.54
CA VAL A 908 9.77 17.69 -17.18
C VAL A 908 9.34 16.67 -16.12
N PRO A 909 9.89 15.46 -16.10
CA PRO A 909 9.41 14.37 -15.23
C PRO A 909 9.63 14.63 -13.73
N ASN A 910 10.49 15.58 -13.37
CA ASN A 910 10.71 16.00 -11.99
C ASN A 910 9.76 17.11 -11.53
N HIS A 911 8.88 17.57 -12.42
CA HIS A 911 7.95 18.61 -12.09
C HIS A 911 6.92 18.16 -11.06
N GLU A 912 6.41 16.93 -11.22
CA GLU A 912 5.53 16.29 -10.25
C GLU A 912 5.90 14.80 -10.15
N ILE A 913 6.25 14.37 -8.93
CA ILE A 913 6.46 12.95 -8.63
C ILE A 913 5.22 12.46 -7.89
N THR A 914 4.52 11.51 -8.48
CA THR A 914 3.35 10.89 -7.86
C THR A 914 3.72 10.33 -6.48
N PRO A 915 2.98 10.63 -5.40
CA PRO A 915 3.23 10.08 -4.06
C PRO A 915 3.36 8.57 -4.07
N GLY A 916 4.40 8.05 -3.40
CA GLY A 916 4.78 6.64 -3.42
C GLY A 916 5.66 6.23 -4.61
N TYR A 917 6.05 7.19 -5.46
CA TYR A 917 7.01 6.99 -6.54
C TYR A 917 8.31 7.79 -6.33
N GLU A 918 8.49 8.33 -5.13
CA GLU A 918 9.74 8.97 -4.71
C GLU A 918 10.87 7.95 -4.69
N THR A 919 12.04 8.38 -5.11
CA THR A 919 13.23 7.53 -5.15
C THR A 919 14.02 7.62 -3.85
N VAL A 920 14.50 6.49 -3.37
CA VAL A 920 15.51 6.40 -2.31
C VAL A 920 16.74 5.67 -2.80
N ALA A 921 17.90 6.00 -2.26
CA ALA A 921 19.13 5.26 -2.44
C ALA A 921 19.57 4.68 -1.10
N VAL A 922 19.78 3.37 -1.05
CA VAL A 922 20.20 2.63 0.13
C VAL A 922 21.58 2.04 -0.16
N THR A 923 22.58 2.37 0.65
CA THR A 923 23.91 1.76 0.54
C THR A 923 24.05 0.67 1.59
N THR A 924 24.44 -0.51 1.15
CA THR A 924 24.66 -1.67 2.00
C THR A 924 26.09 -1.76 2.50
N ARG A 925 26.33 -2.61 3.51
CA ARG A 925 27.67 -2.77 4.14
C ARG A 925 28.76 -3.26 3.17
N ASP A 926 28.39 -3.96 2.12
CA ASP A 926 29.29 -4.38 1.06
C ASP A 926 29.61 -3.25 0.04
N GLY A 927 29.05 -2.05 0.27
CA GLY A 927 29.23 -0.88 -0.59
C GLY A 927 28.31 -0.83 -1.81
N THR A 928 27.40 -1.79 -1.95
CA THR A 928 26.40 -1.79 -3.03
C THR A 928 25.36 -0.69 -2.77
N THR A 929 25.06 0.14 -3.76
CA THR A 929 23.99 1.14 -3.67
C THR A 929 22.79 0.69 -4.49
N ILE A 930 21.67 0.49 -3.81
CA ILE A 930 20.39 0.11 -4.40
C ILE A 930 19.51 1.35 -4.45
N ALA A 931 19.06 1.72 -5.64
CA ALA A 931 18.15 2.84 -5.83
C ALA A 931 16.78 2.35 -6.34
N GLY A 932 15.72 2.83 -5.72
CA GLY A 932 14.38 2.43 -6.08
C GLY A 932 13.33 3.16 -5.26
N ARG A 933 12.06 2.84 -5.48
CA ARG A 933 10.98 3.29 -4.60
C ARG A 933 10.73 2.27 -3.50
N ILE A 934 10.41 2.73 -2.30
CA ILE A 934 10.01 1.84 -1.21
C ILE A 934 8.60 1.32 -1.51
N ILE A 935 8.44 0.01 -1.59
CA ILE A 935 7.15 -0.65 -1.74
C ILE A 935 6.67 -1.32 -0.45
N ALA A 936 7.61 -1.63 0.45
CA ALA A 936 7.31 -2.10 1.80
C ALA A 936 8.43 -1.73 2.76
N GLU A 937 8.08 -1.48 4.01
CA GLU A 937 9.00 -1.14 5.08
C GLU A 937 8.55 -1.79 6.39
N SER A 938 9.51 -2.33 7.15
CA SER A 938 9.32 -2.89 8.48
C SER A 938 10.52 -2.57 9.38
N ASP A 939 10.42 -2.96 10.65
CA ASP A 939 11.53 -2.84 11.60
C ASP A 939 12.77 -3.64 11.17
N ASN A 940 12.58 -4.71 10.40
CA ASN A 940 13.65 -5.61 9.95
C ASN A 940 14.30 -5.17 8.63
N GLY A 941 13.64 -4.38 7.79
CA GLY A 941 14.20 -4.00 6.49
C GLY A 941 13.26 -3.22 5.59
N LEU A 942 13.75 -2.99 4.38
CA LEU A 942 13.08 -2.29 3.30
C LEU A 942 12.93 -3.22 2.10
N THR A 943 11.80 -3.14 1.40
CA THR A 943 11.65 -3.69 0.05
C THR A 943 11.63 -2.54 -0.94
N LEU A 944 12.62 -2.53 -1.82
CA LEU A 944 12.79 -1.51 -2.85
C LEU A 944 12.41 -2.08 -4.21
N ARG A 945 11.63 -1.33 -5.00
CA ARG A 945 11.43 -1.63 -6.42
C ARG A 945 12.36 -0.77 -7.24
N SER A 946 13.30 -1.42 -7.90
CA SER A 946 14.31 -0.74 -8.72
C SER A 946 13.74 -0.23 -10.06
N ALA A 947 14.52 0.57 -10.77
CA ALA A 947 14.18 1.02 -12.13
C ALA A 947 14.02 -0.13 -13.15
N THR A 948 14.47 -1.33 -12.81
CA THR A 948 14.33 -2.55 -13.64
C THR A 948 13.10 -3.38 -13.31
N ASP A 949 12.19 -2.81 -12.52
CA ASP A 949 10.96 -3.48 -12.04
C ASP A 949 11.24 -4.75 -11.21
N THR A 950 12.31 -4.72 -10.43
CA THR A 950 12.67 -5.81 -9.52
C THR A 950 12.56 -5.36 -8.08
N GLU A 951 12.09 -6.28 -7.26
CA GLU A 951 11.99 -6.08 -5.82
C GLU A 951 13.28 -6.58 -5.17
N GLU A 952 13.92 -5.71 -4.40
CA GLU A 952 15.09 -6.03 -3.59
C GLU A 952 14.79 -5.78 -2.12
N ILE A 953 15.03 -6.81 -1.31
CA ILE A 953 14.84 -6.73 0.14
C ILE A 953 16.18 -6.44 0.79
N VAL A 954 16.24 -5.34 1.52
CA VAL A 954 17.44 -4.92 2.26
C VAL A 954 17.12 -4.93 3.75
N THR A 955 17.81 -5.79 4.50
CA THR A 955 17.68 -5.79 5.96
C THR A 955 18.27 -4.52 6.56
N ARG A 956 17.67 -3.94 7.58
CA ARG A 956 18.17 -2.72 8.22
C ARG A 956 19.58 -2.88 8.77
N ALA A 957 19.92 -4.08 9.27
CA ALA A 957 21.26 -4.39 9.73
C ALA A 957 22.33 -4.30 8.64
N ASN A 958 21.95 -4.40 7.38
CA ASN A 958 22.87 -4.29 6.23
C ASN A 958 22.96 -2.86 5.65
N ILE A 959 22.14 -1.92 6.12
CA ILE A 959 22.14 -0.54 5.62
C ILE A 959 23.22 0.27 6.30
N THR A 960 24.06 0.92 5.53
CA THR A 960 25.08 1.88 6.01
C THR A 960 24.69 3.33 5.75
N SER A 961 23.93 3.60 4.69
CA SER A 961 23.35 4.92 4.45
C SER A 961 22.01 4.82 3.74
N PHE A 962 21.17 5.79 4.02
CA PHE A 962 19.85 5.96 3.41
C PHE A 962 19.70 7.42 2.96
N THR A 963 19.40 7.63 1.69
CA THR A 963 19.21 8.97 1.12
C THR A 963 17.91 9.01 0.34
N ALA A 964 16.99 9.86 0.76
CA ALA A 964 15.81 10.18 -0.03
C ALA A 964 16.21 11.13 -1.17
N SER A 965 15.73 10.86 -2.37
CA SER A 965 15.92 11.71 -3.55
C SER A 965 14.58 12.25 -4.00
N ASN A 966 14.51 13.56 -4.19
CA ASN A 966 13.33 14.21 -4.78
C ASN A 966 13.38 14.19 -6.32
N VAL A 967 14.06 13.20 -6.89
CA VAL A 967 14.25 13.05 -8.33
C VAL A 967 13.47 11.83 -8.82
N SER A 968 12.75 11.99 -9.92
CA SER A 968 12.00 10.92 -10.58
C SER A 968 12.92 9.83 -11.13
N LEU A 969 12.47 8.57 -11.09
CA LEU A 969 13.11 7.48 -11.85
C LEU A 969 12.93 7.64 -13.37
N MET A 970 11.94 8.45 -13.81
CA MET A 970 11.76 8.77 -15.22
C MET A 970 12.88 9.69 -15.70
N PRO A 971 13.62 9.33 -16.77
CA PRO A 971 14.74 10.13 -17.23
C PRO A 971 14.32 11.43 -17.91
N ASP A 972 15.05 12.51 -17.66
CA ASP A 972 14.94 13.75 -18.41
C ASP A 972 15.52 13.58 -19.82
N GLY A 973 15.02 14.35 -20.78
CA GLY A 973 15.60 14.42 -22.14
C GLY A 973 15.10 13.32 -23.06
N LEU A 974 14.03 12.65 -22.72
CA LEU A 974 13.38 11.63 -23.57
C LEU A 974 12.99 12.18 -24.95
N GLU A 975 12.65 13.44 -25.03
CA GLU A 975 12.32 14.12 -26.30
C GLU A 975 13.48 14.13 -27.29
N GLN A 976 14.72 14.01 -26.83
CA GLN A 976 15.91 13.94 -27.70
C GLN A 976 16.02 12.59 -28.43
N THR A 977 15.30 11.57 -27.95
CA THR A 977 15.24 10.24 -28.57
C THR A 977 14.08 10.07 -29.54
N MET A 978 13.27 11.12 -29.70
CA MET A 978 12.06 11.14 -30.49
C MET A 978 12.02 12.37 -31.40
N THR A 979 11.47 12.22 -32.59
CA THR A 979 11.13 13.37 -33.44
C THR A 979 9.87 14.06 -32.91
N LYS A 980 9.63 15.31 -33.29
CA LYS A 980 8.38 16.04 -32.94
C LYS A 980 7.13 15.26 -33.37
N GLY A 981 7.16 14.61 -34.53
CA GLY A 981 6.07 13.77 -35.01
C GLY A 981 5.86 12.51 -34.18
N GLU A 982 6.94 11.87 -33.70
CA GLU A 982 6.83 10.71 -32.82
C GLU A 982 6.26 11.09 -31.46
N ILE A 983 6.60 12.27 -30.92
CA ILE A 983 5.98 12.76 -29.68
C ILE A 983 4.48 13.01 -29.87
N ALA A 984 4.07 13.61 -31.00
CA ALA A 984 2.65 13.79 -31.34
C ALA A 984 1.93 12.44 -31.47
N ASN A 985 2.54 11.46 -32.14
CA ASN A 985 2.01 10.09 -32.25
C ASN A 985 1.87 9.41 -30.87
N LEU A 986 2.87 9.53 -30.01
CA LEU A 986 2.84 9.00 -28.64
C LEU A 986 1.69 9.61 -27.83
N ILE A 987 1.50 10.92 -27.90
CA ILE A 987 0.41 11.62 -27.23
C ILE A 987 -0.94 11.14 -27.78
N ALA A 988 -1.08 10.98 -29.09
CA ALA A 988 -2.29 10.44 -29.71
C ALA A 988 -2.60 9.01 -29.24
N TYR A 989 -1.57 8.16 -29.11
CA TYR A 989 -1.70 6.81 -28.58
C TYR A 989 -2.17 6.79 -27.12
N LEU A 990 -1.55 7.59 -26.25
CA LEU A 990 -1.89 7.66 -24.83
C LEU A 990 -3.30 8.21 -24.58
N ARG A 991 -3.86 8.94 -25.55
CA ARG A 991 -5.20 9.56 -25.47
C ARG A 991 -6.30 8.79 -26.20
N GLN A 992 -5.98 7.70 -26.89
CA GLN A 992 -6.99 6.91 -27.61
C GLN A 992 -7.96 6.20 -26.65
N ASP A 993 -9.21 6.11 -27.03
CA ASP A 993 -10.19 5.28 -26.33
C ASP A 993 -10.04 3.82 -26.79
N PHE A 994 -10.10 2.89 -25.84
CA PHE A 994 -10.13 1.46 -26.14
C PHE A 994 -11.54 1.07 -26.59
N ALA A 995 -11.66 0.27 -27.64
CA ALA A 995 -12.89 -0.44 -27.89
C ALA A 995 -13.20 -1.33 -26.66
N PRO A 996 -14.46 -1.45 -26.21
CA PRO A 996 -14.81 -2.38 -25.15
C PRO A 996 -14.31 -3.77 -25.58
N ALA A 997 -13.58 -4.45 -24.70
CA ALA A 997 -13.19 -5.82 -24.95
C ALA A 997 -14.47 -6.61 -25.21
N GLU A 998 -14.61 -7.22 -26.37
CA GLU A 998 -15.68 -8.18 -26.64
C GLU A 998 -15.59 -9.25 -25.55
N THR A 999 -16.58 -9.30 -24.69
CA THR A 999 -16.78 -10.37 -23.74
C THR A 999 -17.01 -11.65 -24.54
N THR A 1000 -15.98 -12.41 -24.78
CA THR A 1000 -16.16 -13.83 -25.11
C THR A 1000 -16.92 -14.47 -23.94
N ARG A 1001 -18.14 -14.89 -24.26
CA ARG A 1001 -19.08 -15.60 -23.38
C ARG A 1001 -18.47 -16.93 -22.88
#